data_4da8534e272c9abea6db9e9377dd4e8c
#
_entry.id   4da8534e272c9abea6db9e9377dd4e8c
#
_cell.length_a   1.000
_cell.length_b   1.000
_cell.length_c   1.000
_cell.angle_alpha   90.00
_cell.angle_beta   90.00
_cell.angle_gamma   90.00
#
_symmetry.space_group_name_H-M   'P 1'
#
loop_
_entity.id
_entity.type
_entity.pdbx_description
1 polymer ?
#
loop_
_entity_poly.entity_id
_entity_poly.type
_entity_poly.pdbx_seq_one_letter_code
_entity_poly.pdbx_strand_id
1 'polypeptide(L)'
;MKITFEIEYRTRWGEELVLLLGKRRIALQYADNGIWSGTAECRRADDGASYRYAVECAGACIRTEWYPHRLRLGDLPPLRRLRIRDCWQELPADAPFRSAAFTRGIFARTAAPSRAGRPARGLHPQQGVLLRVVAPDIRPDERLGLASECIDNWQRALPFDDAAFPEWSCALSLPEGAAYKLVVVGRGEVRPLLWEEGENRRWSTPAGDGFLVDASLQPRFPERRWRSAGTAIPVFSLRSRESFGVGEFLDLKLLVDWAAATRQRVIQLLPVNDTTMSGTWEDSYPYNANSIYALHPQFLRLTAAGVAEDDEYRRLRDELNALGEVDYERVNRTKERLLRAAFARCGARTASRADYKAFVETNRHWLLPYAAYRCLRDEYGSADFAQWGPYARYERRKVEAYCMAHGREVGFHCWVQYHLHLQLSEMSRYAHSCGIVLKGDLPIGIGRTSADAWQSPRLFHLDSQAGAPPDAFSAVGQNWGFPTYDWERMARDHFAWWRSRLHKMSEYFDAYRIDHILGFFRIWEIPAGALHGLVGHFNPAMPYEAGELRRMGFDLSDGRYTTPPLDEQTLVAIFGDLADEVRRDCIRGGRLVASCSTQRGAAARYPGDGEHDRRMREGLLTLLDDVLFVEDPYRRGHYHPRIAGGSTHSYRRLPAWLQEAFARLHDDFFYRRHDLFWRDSALRKLPVLLTATDMLACGEDLGMIPDCVPETMRMLQILSLEIQRMPKTAGASFASTADYPYLCVCSTSTHDMTPLRAWWREERTVTERFYREVLHGEGPVPEECEPWLCRRIVEMHLASPAMFAILPLQDWLAMDEGLRAADPEKERINVPAIPRYYWRYRMHLTLEQLLEAEDFNTTLCDMIAVSGRN
;
A
#
# COMPACT_ATOMS: atom_id res chain seq x y z
N MET A 1 4.13 -29.75 31.94
CA MET A 1 2.76 -29.29 32.20
C MET A 1 1.84 -29.81 31.10
N LYS A 2 0.66 -30.31 31.50
CA LYS A 2 -0.35 -30.78 30.54
C LYS A 2 -1.30 -29.64 30.24
N ILE A 3 -1.42 -29.27 28.92
CA ILE A 3 -2.33 -28.24 28.47
C ILE A 3 -3.43 -28.83 27.62
N THR A 4 -4.67 -28.57 28.00
CA THR A 4 -5.85 -28.91 27.19
C THR A 4 -6.29 -27.67 26.45
N PHE A 5 -6.31 -27.73 25.14
CA PHE A 5 -6.80 -26.68 24.26
C PHE A 5 -8.24 -26.97 23.90
N GLU A 6 -9.09 -25.97 24.00
CA GLU A 6 -10.52 -26.03 23.70
C GLU A 6 -10.88 -24.91 22.72
N ILE A 7 -11.75 -25.23 21.77
CA ILE A 7 -12.28 -24.24 20.83
C ILE A 7 -13.71 -24.62 20.42
N GLU A 8 -14.61 -23.64 20.41
CA GLU A 8 -15.93 -23.82 19.83
C GLU A 8 -15.84 -23.59 18.31
N TYR A 9 -16.18 -24.62 17.52
CA TYR A 9 -16.12 -24.55 16.07
C TYR A 9 -17.10 -25.53 15.42
N ARG A 10 -17.80 -25.08 14.37
CA ARG A 10 -18.75 -25.92 13.63
C ARG A 10 -18.07 -26.47 12.35
N THR A 11 -17.88 -27.77 12.31
CA THR A 11 -17.38 -28.46 11.13
C THR A 11 -18.52 -29.11 10.33
N ARG A 12 -18.24 -29.46 9.08
CA ARG A 12 -19.12 -30.27 8.24
C ARG A 12 -18.81 -31.74 8.43
N TRP A 13 -19.71 -32.59 8.00
CA TRP A 13 -19.50 -34.07 8.03
C TRP A 13 -18.21 -34.44 7.25
N GLY A 14 -17.33 -35.21 7.87
CA GLY A 14 -16.05 -35.61 7.33
C GLY A 14 -14.91 -34.64 7.55
N GLU A 15 -15.18 -33.48 8.18
CA GLU A 15 -14.14 -32.54 8.60
C GLU A 15 -13.69 -32.80 10.04
N GLU A 16 -12.40 -32.69 10.28
CA GLU A 16 -11.76 -32.83 11.60
C GLU A 16 -11.06 -31.53 11.97
N LEU A 17 -11.04 -31.18 13.25
CA LEU A 17 -10.26 -30.05 13.72
C LEU A 17 -8.94 -30.52 14.32
N VAL A 18 -7.85 -29.84 13.94
CA VAL A 18 -6.50 -30.14 14.44
C VAL A 18 -5.85 -28.88 15.00
N LEU A 19 -4.98 -29.07 16.00
CA LEU A 19 -4.12 -28.01 16.54
C LEU A 19 -2.70 -28.21 16.00
N LEU A 20 -2.15 -27.16 15.38
CA LEU A 20 -0.79 -27.11 14.86
C LEU A 20 0.07 -26.29 15.84
N LEU A 21 0.88 -26.96 16.67
CA LEU A 21 1.75 -26.31 17.67
C LEU A 21 3.21 -26.51 17.26
N GLY A 22 3.81 -25.49 16.64
CA GLY A 22 5.11 -25.61 16.01
C GLY A 22 5.09 -26.70 14.92
N LYS A 23 5.88 -27.77 15.07
CA LYS A 23 5.88 -28.93 14.16
C LYS A 23 4.94 -30.06 14.62
N ARG A 24 4.24 -29.89 15.73
CA ARG A 24 3.36 -30.91 16.30
C ARG A 24 1.94 -30.74 15.77
N ARG A 25 1.36 -31.82 15.24
CA ARG A 25 -0.05 -31.92 14.86
C ARG A 25 -0.78 -32.70 15.94
N ILE A 26 -1.83 -32.14 16.49
CA ILE A 26 -2.64 -32.70 17.57
C ILE A 26 -4.07 -32.75 17.07
N ALA A 27 -4.61 -33.96 16.92
CA ALA A 27 -6.01 -34.15 16.59
C ALA A 27 -6.89 -33.75 17.78
N LEU A 28 -7.92 -32.96 17.52
CA LEU A 28 -8.89 -32.59 18.52
C LEU A 28 -10.06 -33.59 18.48
N GLN A 29 -10.67 -33.81 19.64
CA GLN A 29 -11.86 -34.64 19.80
C GLN A 29 -13.08 -33.71 19.92
N TYR A 30 -14.12 -34.02 19.19
CA TYR A 30 -15.40 -33.32 19.30
C TYR A 30 -16.06 -33.70 20.62
N ALA A 31 -16.43 -32.70 21.40
CA ALA A 31 -17.29 -32.85 22.56
C ALA A 31 -18.67 -32.28 22.24
N ASP A 32 -19.65 -32.58 23.07
CA ASP A 32 -21.00 -32.04 22.90
C ASP A 32 -20.98 -30.50 22.85
N ASN A 33 -21.96 -29.92 22.18
CA ASN A 33 -22.17 -28.47 22.02
C ASN A 33 -21.16 -27.70 21.09
N GLY A 34 -20.52 -28.39 20.16
CA GLY A 34 -19.63 -27.70 19.19
C GLY A 34 -18.23 -27.46 19.71
N ILE A 35 -17.86 -27.95 20.90
CA ILE A 35 -16.53 -27.78 21.47
C ILE A 35 -15.62 -28.90 20.99
N TRP A 36 -14.45 -28.52 20.51
CA TRP A 36 -13.37 -29.39 20.17
C TRP A 36 -12.25 -29.26 21.21
N SER A 37 -11.68 -30.38 21.65
CA SER A 37 -10.62 -30.37 22.65
C SER A 37 -9.48 -31.33 22.34
N GLY A 38 -8.28 -30.96 22.69
CA GLY A 38 -7.09 -31.78 22.55
C GLY A 38 -6.04 -31.44 23.59
N THR A 39 -5.18 -32.39 23.92
CA THR A 39 -4.19 -32.18 24.98
C THR A 39 -2.77 -32.30 24.45
N ALA A 40 -1.91 -31.40 24.88
CA ALA A 40 -0.49 -31.42 24.62
C ALA A 40 0.34 -31.34 25.90
N GLU A 41 1.50 -31.98 25.91
CA GLU A 41 2.52 -31.72 26.90
C GLU A 41 3.40 -30.55 26.47
N CYS A 42 3.49 -29.51 27.29
CA CYS A 42 4.28 -28.32 27.03
C CYS A 42 5.26 -28.09 28.18
N ARG A 43 6.38 -27.48 27.84
CA ARG A 43 7.44 -27.04 28.80
C ARG A 43 7.41 -25.52 28.92
N ARG A 44 8.02 -24.95 29.96
CA ARG A 44 8.22 -23.49 30.03
C ARG A 44 9.03 -22.92 28.87
N ALA A 45 9.88 -23.74 28.24
CA ALA A 45 10.62 -23.36 27.04
C ALA A 45 9.72 -23.17 25.80
N ASP A 46 8.46 -23.68 25.84
CA ASP A 46 7.47 -23.48 24.78
C ASP A 46 6.71 -22.12 24.94
N ASP A 47 7.05 -21.32 25.97
CA ASP A 47 6.50 -19.98 26.14
C ASP A 47 6.79 -19.10 24.90
N GLY A 48 5.79 -18.41 24.41
CA GLY A 48 5.89 -17.64 23.17
C GLY A 48 5.69 -18.44 21.88
N ALA A 49 5.59 -19.77 21.95
CA ALA A 49 5.36 -20.61 20.76
C ALA A 49 4.03 -20.26 20.08
N SER A 50 4.06 -20.18 18.74
CA SER A 50 2.87 -19.99 17.94
C SER A 50 2.14 -21.30 17.71
N TYR A 51 0.80 -21.25 17.75
CA TYR A 51 -0.06 -22.36 17.35
C TYR A 51 -1.29 -21.86 16.57
N ARG A 52 -1.88 -22.77 15.79
CA ARG A 52 -3.09 -22.51 14.97
C ARG A 52 -4.02 -23.69 15.00
N TYR A 53 -5.30 -23.40 14.85
CA TYR A 53 -6.28 -24.43 14.52
C TYR A 53 -6.41 -24.56 13.00
N ALA A 54 -6.67 -25.76 12.54
CA ALA A 54 -6.90 -26.03 11.12
C ALA A 54 -8.01 -27.10 10.97
N VAL A 55 -8.77 -26.97 9.88
CA VAL A 55 -9.79 -27.97 9.48
C VAL A 55 -9.17 -28.85 8.41
N GLU A 56 -9.24 -30.15 8.63
CA GLU A 56 -8.79 -31.17 7.69
C GLU A 56 -9.96 -32.02 7.20
N CYS A 57 -9.90 -32.41 5.94
CA CYS A 57 -10.82 -33.38 5.36
C CYS A 57 -10.01 -34.42 4.59
N ALA A 58 -10.22 -35.71 4.90
CA ALA A 58 -9.48 -36.83 4.33
C ALA A 58 -7.93 -36.67 4.41
N GLY A 59 -7.45 -36.07 5.50
CA GLY A 59 -6.02 -35.82 5.74
C GLY A 59 -5.42 -34.59 5.02
N ALA A 60 -6.22 -33.85 4.25
CA ALA A 60 -5.81 -32.62 3.61
C ALA A 60 -6.32 -31.41 4.41
N CYS A 61 -5.46 -30.44 4.66
CA CYS A 61 -5.86 -29.16 5.27
C CYS A 61 -6.68 -28.35 4.26
N ILE A 62 -7.95 -28.09 4.60
CA ILE A 62 -8.89 -27.34 3.76
C ILE A 62 -9.13 -25.93 4.24
N ARG A 63 -8.85 -25.63 5.52
CA ARG A 63 -8.97 -24.31 6.12
C ARG A 63 -8.05 -24.20 7.32
N THR A 64 -7.45 -23.03 7.51
CA THR A 64 -6.65 -22.71 8.69
C THR A 64 -7.00 -21.30 9.16
N GLU A 65 -6.79 -21.05 10.42
CA GLU A 65 -6.93 -19.69 10.96
C GLU A 65 -6.09 -18.69 10.19
N TRP A 66 -6.59 -17.48 10.12
CA TRP A 66 -5.90 -16.35 9.49
C TRP A 66 -4.63 -15.98 10.23
N TYR A 67 -4.69 -15.92 11.59
CA TYR A 67 -3.57 -15.56 12.45
C TYR A 67 -3.29 -16.65 13.47
N PRO A 68 -2.01 -16.84 13.89
CA PRO A 68 -1.67 -17.76 14.94
C PRO A 68 -1.98 -17.18 16.32
N HIS A 69 -2.34 -18.06 17.24
CA HIS A 69 -2.28 -17.80 18.66
C HIS A 69 -0.84 -17.87 19.17
N ARG A 70 -0.61 -17.29 20.36
CA ARG A 70 0.67 -17.38 21.07
C ARG A 70 0.46 -18.01 22.45
N LEU A 71 1.25 -19.03 22.76
CA LEU A 71 1.26 -19.66 24.06
C LEU A 71 1.96 -18.74 25.06
N ARG A 72 1.26 -18.34 26.12
CA ARG A 72 1.79 -17.44 27.15
C ARG A 72 1.74 -18.16 28.50
N LEU A 73 2.86 -18.71 28.92
CA LEU A 73 3.05 -19.46 30.14
C LEU A 73 3.81 -18.68 31.21
N GLY A 74 4.59 -17.64 30.81
CA GLY A 74 5.37 -16.81 31.69
C GLY A 74 4.54 -16.02 32.71
N ASP A 75 3.33 -15.61 32.30
CA ASP A 75 2.39 -14.83 33.12
C ASP A 75 1.61 -15.69 34.11
N LEU A 76 1.73 -17.02 34.03
CA LEU A 76 0.96 -17.96 34.82
C LEU A 76 1.79 -18.51 35.98
N PRO A 77 1.13 -18.80 37.12
CA PRO A 77 1.80 -19.50 38.23
C PRO A 77 2.25 -20.92 37.80
N PRO A 78 3.12 -21.57 38.54
CA PRO A 78 3.52 -22.95 38.27
C PRO A 78 2.33 -23.90 38.39
N LEU A 79 1.83 -24.39 37.22
CA LEU A 79 0.65 -25.25 37.09
C LEU A 79 1.06 -26.64 36.62
N ARG A 80 0.38 -27.68 37.12
CA ARG A 80 0.50 -29.06 36.57
C ARG A 80 -0.43 -29.28 35.36
N ARG A 81 -1.61 -28.68 35.40
CA ARG A 81 -2.66 -28.74 34.37
C ARG A 81 -3.17 -27.36 34.04
N LEU A 82 -3.34 -27.06 32.76
CA LEU A 82 -3.86 -25.82 32.25
C LEU A 82 -4.91 -26.16 31.18
N ARG A 83 -6.00 -25.45 31.19
CA ARG A 83 -6.96 -25.40 30.07
C ARG A 83 -6.89 -24.04 29.42
N ILE A 84 -6.87 -24.02 28.11
CA ILE A 84 -6.91 -22.79 27.29
C ILE A 84 -8.13 -22.93 26.41
N ARG A 85 -9.04 -21.96 26.52
CA ARG A 85 -10.20 -21.87 25.63
C ARG A 85 -9.99 -20.71 24.68
N ASP A 86 -9.96 -21.01 23.37
CA ASP A 86 -9.68 -20.07 22.32
C ASP A 86 -10.94 -19.78 21.48
N CYS A 87 -10.88 -18.73 20.67
CA CYS A 87 -11.79 -18.48 19.57
C CYS A 87 -11.05 -18.61 18.25
N TRP A 88 -11.76 -19.03 17.19
CA TRP A 88 -11.21 -19.09 15.84
C TRP A 88 -10.80 -17.70 15.35
N GLN A 89 -9.55 -17.57 14.88
CA GLN A 89 -9.00 -16.32 14.41
C GLN A 89 -9.37 -16.09 12.94
N GLU A 90 -10.35 -15.24 12.70
CA GLU A 90 -10.84 -14.84 11.37
C GLU A 90 -10.69 -13.35 11.11
N LEU A 91 -11.11 -12.92 9.89
CA LEU A 91 -11.34 -11.52 9.51
C LEU A 91 -12.87 -11.27 9.46
N PRO A 92 -13.57 -11.15 10.60
CA PRO A 92 -15.00 -10.92 10.58
C PRO A 92 -15.30 -9.51 10.05
N ALA A 93 -16.20 -9.41 9.08
CA ALA A 93 -16.53 -8.15 8.41
C ALA A 93 -17.10 -7.07 9.35
N ASP A 94 -17.77 -7.52 10.42
CA ASP A 94 -18.39 -6.68 11.45
C ASP A 94 -17.46 -6.34 12.63
N ALA A 95 -16.25 -6.88 12.66
CA ALA A 95 -15.30 -6.70 13.75
C ALA A 95 -13.84 -6.57 13.25
N PRO A 96 -13.53 -5.55 12.41
CA PRO A 96 -12.21 -5.41 11.79
C PRO A 96 -11.08 -5.24 12.81
N PHE A 97 -11.36 -4.64 13.96
CA PHE A 97 -10.37 -4.40 15.02
C PHE A 97 -9.81 -5.66 15.69
N ARG A 98 -10.36 -6.83 15.39
CA ARG A 98 -9.82 -8.10 15.87
C ARG A 98 -8.67 -8.64 15.01
N SER A 99 -8.49 -8.10 13.81
CA SER A 99 -7.37 -8.49 12.97
C SER A 99 -6.02 -8.09 13.57
N ALA A 100 -4.95 -8.78 13.18
CA ALA A 100 -3.61 -8.47 13.66
C ALA A 100 -3.15 -7.06 13.29
N ALA A 101 -3.63 -6.51 12.19
CA ALA A 101 -3.35 -5.13 11.80
C ALA A 101 -3.73 -4.10 12.86
N PHE A 102 -4.80 -4.37 13.62
CA PHE A 102 -5.22 -3.49 14.71
C PHE A 102 -4.67 -3.95 16.07
N THR A 103 -4.74 -5.25 16.37
CA THR A 103 -4.39 -5.79 17.70
C THR A 103 -2.88 -5.85 17.96
N ARG A 104 -2.06 -6.00 16.92
CA ARG A 104 -0.58 -6.06 17.00
C ARG A 104 0.08 -4.90 16.27
N GLY A 105 -0.58 -4.36 15.25
CA GLY A 105 -0.16 -3.18 14.50
C GLY A 105 -0.60 -1.88 15.18
N ILE A 106 -1.59 -1.23 14.62
CA ILE A 106 -1.99 0.15 14.95
C ILE A 106 -2.15 0.40 16.46
N PHE A 107 -3.06 -0.30 17.13
CA PHE A 107 -3.36 0.01 18.54
C PHE A 107 -2.23 -0.42 19.50
N ALA A 108 -1.57 -1.55 19.26
CA ALA A 108 -0.48 -2.00 20.12
C ALA A 108 0.75 -1.08 20.03
N ARG A 109 1.04 -0.55 18.84
CA ARG A 109 2.22 0.31 18.61
C ARG A 109 1.99 1.75 19.03
N THR A 110 0.78 2.26 18.88
CA THR A 110 0.43 3.66 19.19
C THR A 110 -0.20 3.83 20.58
N ALA A 111 -0.27 2.78 21.39
CA ALA A 111 -0.77 2.88 22.75
C ALA A 111 0.11 3.79 23.60
N ALA A 112 -0.53 4.75 24.28
CA ALA A 112 0.20 5.64 25.17
C ALA A 112 0.94 4.86 26.27
N PRO A 113 2.17 5.25 26.65
CA PRO A 113 2.94 4.59 27.72
C PRO A 113 2.22 4.50 29.06
N SER A 114 1.27 5.39 29.33
CA SER A 114 0.43 5.39 30.53
C SER A 114 -0.53 4.17 30.61
N ARG A 115 -0.75 3.45 29.50
CA ARG A 115 -1.47 2.19 29.47
C ARG A 115 -0.62 0.99 29.86
N ALA A 116 0.71 1.12 29.86
CA ALA A 116 1.60 0.12 30.39
C ALA A 116 1.42 0.05 31.91
N GLY A 117 0.35 -0.59 32.34
CA GLY A 117 0.06 -0.86 33.73
C GLY A 117 1.12 -1.78 34.35
N ARG A 118 1.22 -1.79 35.66
CA ARG A 118 2.02 -2.81 36.35
C ARG A 118 1.35 -4.17 36.12
N PRO A 119 2.11 -5.26 35.90
CA PRO A 119 1.55 -6.58 35.76
C PRO A 119 0.66 -6.90 36.96
N ALA A 120 -0.49 -7.53 36.68
CA ALA A 120 -1.48 -7.87 37.71
C ALA A 120 -0.81 -8.58 38.89
N ARG A 121 -0.71 -7.88 40.03
CA ARG A 121 -0.22 -8.47 41.27
C ARG A 121 -1.34 -9.33 41.84
N GLY A 122 -1.10 -10.64 41.98
CA GLY A 122 -1.91 -11.49 42.82
C GLY A 122 -2.79 -12.52 42.14
N LEU A 123 -2.33 -13.14 41.05
CA LEU A 123 -2.93 -14.40 40.58
C LEU A 123 -2.59 -15.51 41.60
N HIS A 124 -3.50 -15.83 42.51
CA HIS A 124 -3.37 -17.00 43.39
C HIS A 124 -3.64 -18.28 42.60
N PRO A 125 -2.77 -19.29 42.67
CA PRO A 125 -2.71 -20.41 41.73
C PRO A 125 -3.69 -21.55 42.01
N GLN A 126 -4.61 -21.43 42.88
CA GLN A 126 -5.50 -22.56 43.25
C GLN A 126 -6.92 -22.26 42.84
N GLN A 127 -7.36 -22.91 41.76
CA GLN A 127 -8.72 -22.88 41.23
C GLN A 127 -9.18 -21.48 40.77
N GLY A 128 -8.91 -21.12 39.51
CA GLY A 128 -9.29 -19.83 39.00
C GLY A 128 -9.52 -19.80 37.51
N VAL A 129 -10.28 -18.81 37.08
CA VAL A 129 -10.43 -18.46 35.66
C VAL A 129 -9.72 -17.14 35.42
N LEU A 130 -8.81 -17.13 34.45
CA LEU A 130 -8.21 -15.91 33.89
C LEU A 130 -8.89 -15.63 32.56
N LEU A 131 -9.67 -14.56 32.52
CA LEU A 131 -10.23 -14.06 31.28
C LEU A 131 -9.16 -13.23 30.54
N ARG A 132 -8.97 -13.49 29.25
CA ARG A 132 -8.17 -12.69 28.34
C ARG A 132 -9.07 -12.24 27.20
N VAL A 133 -9.24 -10.93 27.05
CA VAL A 133 -10.18 -10.36 26.09
C VAL A 133 -9.44 -9.36 25.23
N VAL A 134 -9.47 -9.55 23.92
CA VAL A 134 -8.92 -8.57 22.97
C VAL A 134 -10.01 -7.53 22.65
N ALA A 135 -9.79 -6.29 23.11
CA ALA A 135 -10.67 -5.16 22.90
C ALA A 135 -9.85 -3.87 22.63
N PRO A 136 -9.40 -3.68 21.38
CA PRO A 136 -8.52 -2.55 21.00
C PRO A 136 -9.26 -1.22 20.87
N ASP A 137 -10.59 -1.25 20.76
CA ASP A 137 -11.48 -0.11 20.54
C ASP A 137 -11.90 0.61 21.85
N ILE A 138 -11.39 0.18 22.99
CA ILE A 138 -11.57 0.86 24.29
C ILE A 138 -10.68 2.11 24.33
N ARG A 139 -11.27 3.26 24.68
CA ARG A 139 -10.57 4.56 24.67
C ARG A 139 -9.54 4.67 25.80
N PRO A 140 -8.56 5.62 25.71
CA PRO A 140 -7.53 5.80 26.75
C PRO A 140 -8.06 6.15 28.13
N ASP A 141 -9.19 6.84 28.21
CA ASP A 141 -9.89 7.26 29.43
C ASP A 141 -10.84 6.22 29.98
N GLU A 142 -10.92 5.05 29.35
CA GLU A 142 -11.82 3.96 29.68
C GLU A 142 -11.08 2.66 30.01
N ARG A 143 -11.82 1.69 30.51
CA ARG A 143 -11.38 0.30 30.74
C ARG A 143 -12.48 -0.69 30.36
N LEU A 144 -12.05 -1.88 29.96
CA LEU A 144 -12.94 -3.05 29.91
C LEU A 144 -13.25 -3.49 31.34
N GLY A 145 -14.48 -3.88 31.59
CA GLY A 145 -14.94 -4.40 32.87
C GLY A 145 -15.90 -5.57 32.72
N LEU A 146 -16.16 -6.27 33.80
CA LEU A 146 -17.18 -7.32 33.86
C LEU A 146 -18.24 -6.95 34.91
N ALA A 147 -19.48 -6.85 34.50
CA ALA A 147 -20.65 -6.71 35.34
C ALA A 147 -21.39 -8.04 35.46
N SER A 148 -21.98 -8.32 36.61
CA SER A 148 -22.71 -9.55 36.89
C SER A 148 -23.81 -9.32 37.87
N GLU A 149 -24.82 -10.19 37.87
CA GLU A 149 -25.84 -10.27 38.92
C GLU A 149 -25.26 -10.50 40.32
N CYS A 150 -24.10 -11.19 40.37
CA CYS A 150 -23.36 -11.46 41.61
C CYS A 150 -22.46 -10.32 42.05
N ILE A 151 -22.31 -9.27 41.23
CA ILE A 151 -21.47 -8.11 41.52
C ILE A 151 -22.37 -6.90 41.65
N ASP A 152 -22.81 -6.58 42.90
CA ASP A 152 -23.65 -5.44 43.18
C ASP A 152 -24.91 -5.34 42.27
N ASN A 153 -25.49 -6.50 41.92
CA ASN A 153 -26.64 -6.62 41.06
C ASN A 153 -26.53 -5.74 39.78
N TRP A 154 -25.44 -5.89 39.00
CA TRP A 154 -25.15 -5.18 37.77
C TRP A 154 -24.78 -3.69 37.93
N GLN A 155 -24.82 -3.10 39.09
CA GLN A 155 -24.56 -1.67 39.31
C GLN A 155 -23.05 -1.36 39.24
N ARG A 156 -22.21 -2.39 39.45
CA ARG A 156 -20.77 -2.25 39.53
C ARG A 156 -20.10 -3.28 38.61
N ALA A 157 -19.02 -2.85 37.94
CA ALA A 157 -18.18 -3.74 37.19
C ALA A 157 -16.81 -3.91 37.83
N LEU A 158 -16.20 -5.07 37.64
CA LEU A 158 -14.79 -5.32 37.93
C LEU A 158 -13.95 -4.87 36.74
N PRO A 159 -13.10 -3.84 36.88
CA PRO A 159 -12.23 -3.40 35.77
C PRO A 159 -11.16 -4.44 35.45
N PHE A 160 -10.87 -4.64 34.17
CA PHE A 160 -9.78 -5.49 33.69
C PHE A 160 -8.45 -4.74 33.76
N ASP A 161 -7.36 -5.51 33.87
CA ASP A 161 -6.00 -5.01 33.73
C ASP A 161 -5.67 -4.76 32.26
N ASP A 162 -5.05 -3.60 31.95
CA ASP A 162 -4.70 -3.13 30.62
C ASP A 162 -3.17 -3.17 30.36
N ALA A 163 -2.39 -3.84 31.22
CA ALA A 163 -0.95 -3.91 31.08
C ALA A 163 -0.49 -4.50 29.74
N ALA A 164 -1.28 -5.38 29.15
CA ALA A 164 -1.04 -6.03 27.88
C ALA A 164 -1.93 -5.47 26.74
N PHE A 165 -2.42 -4.23 26.87
CA PHE A 165 -3.28 -3.63 25.83
C PHE A 165 -2.70 -3.91 24.42
N PRO A 166 -3.55 -4.28 23.44
CA PRO A 166 -5.05 -4.30 23.43
C PRO A 166 -5.68 -5.56 24.03
N GLU A 167 -4.91 -6.45 24.65
CA GLU A 167 -5.45 -7.55 25.44
C GLU A 167 -5.70 -7.08 26.89
N TRP A 168 -6.89 -7.37 27.37
CA TRP A 168 -7.35 -7.07 28.72
C TRP A 168 -7.43 -8.35 29.53
N SER A 169 -7.03 -8.33 30.78
CA SER A 169 -7.05 -9.52 31.62
C SER A 169 -7.77 -9.29 32.95
N CYS A 170 -8.48 -10.30 33.39
CA CYS A 170 -9.14 -10.31 34.71
C CYS A 170 -9.15 -11.72 35.28
N ALA A 171 -8.66 -11.88 36.48
CA ALA A 171 -8.76 -13.13 37.23
C ALA A 171 -9.90 -13.04 38.23
N LEU A 172 -10.89 -13.91 38.08
CA LEU A 172 -12.04 -13.94 38.96
C LEU A 172 -12.67 -15.33 39.04
N SER A 173 -13.59 -15.49 40.00
CA SER A 173 -14.45 -16.65 40.11
C SER A 173 -15.87 -16.17 40.45
N LEU A 174 -16.83 -16.66 39.68
CA LEU A 174 -18.26 -16.44 39.93
C LEU A 174 -18.92 -17.78 40.23
N PRO A 175 -20.11 -17.80 40.88
CA PRO A 175 -20.89 -19.02 40.98
C PRO A 175 -21.21 -19.63 39.63
N GLU A 176 -21.29 -20.97 39.57
CA GLU A 176 -21.69 -21.69 38.35
C GLU A 176 -23.03 -21.19 37.84
N GLY A 177 -23.14 -20.93 36.54
CA GLY A 177 -24.35 -20.44 35.89
C GLY A 177 -24.64 -18.95 36.10
N ALA A 178 -23.86 -18.21 36.89
CA ALA A 178 -24.03 -16.77 37.11
C ALA A 178 -24.05 -15.99 35.79
N ALA A 179 -25.00 -15.09 35.64
CA ALA A 179 -25.11 -14.23 34.47
C ALA A 179 -24.09 -13.08 34.57
N TYR A 180 -23.40 -12.79 33.46
CA TYR A 180 -22.46 -11.67 33.36
C TYR A 180 -22.44 -11.05 31.97
N LYS A 181 -21.92 -9.83 31.84
CA LYS A 181 -21.61 -9.13 30.59
C LYS A 181 -20.29 -8.40 30.70
N LEU A 182 -19.64 -8.26 29.53
CA LEU A 182 -18.53 -7.34 29.39
C LEU A 182 -19.09 -5.92 29.17
N VAL A 183 -18.42 -4.96 29.79
CA VAL A 183 -18.83 -3.55 29.79
C VAL A 183 -17.66 -2.63 29.65
N VAL A 184 -17.90 -1.39 29.24
CA VAL A 184 -16.91 -0.31 29.30
C VAL A 184 -17.19 0.52 30.56
N VAL A 185 -16.14 0.86 31.27
CA VAL A 185 -16.17 1.76 32.45
C VAL A 185 -15.21 2.92 32.28
N GLY A 186 -15.45 4.05 32.90
CA GLY A 186 -14.50 5.15 32.96
C GLY A 186 -13.25 4.77 33.75
N ARG A 187 -12.09 5.35 33.41
CA ARG A 187 -10.85 5.11 34.14
C ARG A 187 -10.96 5.66 35.55
N GLY A 188 -10.85 4.79 36.54
CA GLY A 188 -11.09 5.11 37.95
C GLY A 188 -12.54 4.95 38.41
N GLU A 189 -13.44 4.62 37.51
CA GLU A 189 -14.86 4.35 37.80
C GLU A 189 -15.15 2.85 37.79
N VAL A 190 -16.29 2.49 38.37
CA VAL A 190 -16.76 1.10 38.39
C VAL A 190 -18.18 0.95 37.84
N ARG A 191 -18.83 2.06 37.51
CA ARG A 191 -20.18 2.05 36.96
C ARG A 191 -20.11 1.80 35.44
N PRO A 192 -20.90 0.85 34.89
CA PRO A 192 -20.95 0.61 33.45
C PRO A 192 -21.38 1.86 32.67
N LEU A 193 -20.61 2.22 31.63
CA LEU A 193 -20.94 3.28 30.68
C LEU A 193 -21.53 2.70 29.40
N LEU A 194 -21.04 1.58 28.94
CA LEU A 194 -21.50 0.91 27.73
C LEU A 194 -21.50 -0.61 27.94
N TRP A 195 -22.55 -1.26 27.45
CA TRP A 195 -22.76 -2.69 27.55
C TRP A 195 -22.48 -3.38 26.23
N GLU A 196 -21.86 -4.58 26.27
CA GLU A 196 -21.77 -5.41 25.08
C GLU A 196 -23.17 -5.83 24.58
N GLU A 197 -23.26 -6.01 23.23
CA GLU A 197 -24.46 -6.54 22.60
C GLU A 197 -24.71 -8.03 22.89
N GLY A 198 -25.92 -8.48 22.57
CA GLY A 198 -26.33 -9.87 22.71
C GLY A 198 -26.86 -10.20 24.09
N GLU A 199 -27.06 -11.49 24.33
CA GLU A 199 -27.60 -12.01 25.60
C GLU A 199 -26.54 -12.00 26.72
N ASN A 200 -27.00 -12.16 27.98
CA ASN A 200 -26.11 -12.33 29.10
C ASN A 200 -25.33 -13.62 28.96
N ARG A 201 -24.03 -13.57 29.16
CA ARG A 201 -23.18 -14.74 29.23
C ARG A 201 -23.42 -15.52 30.48
N ARG A 202 -23.14 -16.81 30.48
CA ARG A 202 -23.21 -17.67 31.65
C ARG A 202 -21.83 -18.12 32.08
N TRP A 203 -21.55 -17.95 33.37
CA TRP A 203 -20.28 -18.38 33.94
C TRP A 203 -20.22 -19.90 34.00
N SER A 204 -19.09 -20.47 33.59
CA SER A 204 -18.81 -21.89 33.71
C SER A 204 -17.49 -22.09 34.46
N THR A 205 -17.57 -22.78 35.54
CA THR A 205 -16.42 -23.13 36.38
C THR A 205 -15.68 -24.32 35.79
N PRO A 206 -14.34 -24.34 35.70
CA PRO A 206 -13.60 -25.50 35.24
C PRO A 206 -13.85 -26.70 36.17
N ALA A 207 -14.23 -27.84 35.61
CA ALA A 207 -14.37 -29.08 36.39
C ALA A 207 -13.01 -29.58 36.89
N GLY A 208 -12.88 -29.82 38.20
CA GLY A 208 -11.69 -30.41 38.83
C GLY A 208 -10.55 -29.42 39.14
N ASP A 209 -9.39 -29.94 39.55
CA ASP A 209 -8.20 -29.18 39.94
C ASP A 209 -7.48 -28.54 38.74
N GLY A 210 -8.10 -27.61 38.04
CA GLY A 210 -7.52 -27.00 36.86
C GLY A 210 -7.64 -25.49 36.82
N PHE A 211 -6.65 -24.82 36.24
CA PHE A 211 -6.70 -23.41 35.93
C PHE A 211 -7.16 -23.21 34.47
N LEU A 212 -8.14 -22.34 34.24
CA LEU A 212 -8.65 -22.00 32.92
C LEU A 212 -8.16 -20.63 32.51
N VAL A 213 -7.54 -20.53 31.34
CA VAL A 213 -7.38 -19.29 30.60
C VAL A 213 -8.47 -19.24 29.53
N ASP A 214 -9.43 -18.34 29.66
CA ASP A 214 -10.49 -18.17 28.68
C ASP A 214 -10.19 -16.96 27.80
N ALA A 215 -9.78 -17.22 26.57
CA ALA A 215 -9.51 -16.25 25.52
C ALA A 215 -10.59 -16.30 24.40
N SER A 216 -11.72 -17.00 24.65
CA SER A 216 -12.80 -17.14 23.69
C SER A 216 -13.75 -15.95 23.62
N LEU A 217 -13.69 -15.05 24.62
CA LEU A 217 -14.63 -13.95 24.76
C LEU A 217 -14.38 -12.87 23.71
N GLN A 218 -15.43 -12.56 22.96
CA GLN A 218 -15.40 -11.54 21.90
C GLN A 218 -16.54 -10.55 22.15
N PRO A 219 -16.32 -9.47 22.94
CA PRO A 219 -17.33 -8.44 23.17
C PRO A 219 -17.61 -7.66 21.89
N ARG A 220 -18.85 -7.22 21.71
CA ARG A 220 -19.27 -6.35 20.61
C ARG A 220 -19.84 -5.06 21.18
N PHE A 221 -19.21 -3.96 20.79
CA PHE A 221 -19.65 -2.61 21.13
C PHE A 221 -19.90 -1.83 19.84
N PRO A 222 -21.03 -2.02 19.12
CA PRO A 222 -21.24 -1.58 17.74
C PRO A 222 -21.27 -0.07 17.56
N GLU A 223 -21.55 0.67 18.60
CA GLU A 223 -21.46 2.14 18.59
C GLU A 223 -20.01 2.65 18.51
N ARG A 224 -19.05 1.77 18.72
CA ARG A 224 -17.63 2.08 18.68
C ARG A 224 -17.07 1.91 17.29
N ARG A 225 -16.93 3.02 16.58
CA ARG A 225 -16.23 3.09 15.30
C ARG A 225 -15.04 4.02 15.44
N TRP A 226 -13.85 3.44 15.41
CA TRP A 226 -12.64 4.25 15.38
C TRP A 226 -12.51 4.91 14.01
N ARG A 227 -12.44 6.26 14.02
CA ARG A 227 -12.21 7.07 12.83
C ARG A 227 -11.09 8.05 13.12
N SER A 228 -10.22 8.28 12.14
CA SER A 228 -9.10 9.20 12.30
C SER A 228 -8.96 10.14 11.13
N ALA A 229 -8.43 11.34 11.43
CA ALA A 229 -7.97 12.28 10.43
C ALA A 229 -6.45 12.16 10.25
N GLY A 230 -5.95 12.57 9.10
CA GLY A 230 -4.53 12.55 8.82
C GLY A 230 -4.12 13.41 7.63
N THR A 231 -2.82 13.53 7.45
CA THR A 231 -2.21 14.30 6.37
C THR A 231 -1.40 13.40 5.46
N ALA A 232 -1.54 13.60 4.14
CA ALA A 232 -0.71 13.01 3.11
C ALA A 232 0.31 14.05 2.61
N ILE A 233 1.59 13.69 2.59
CA ILE A 233 2.67 14.52 2.04
C ILE A 233 3.89 13.66 1.70
N PRO A 234 4.59 13.91 0.56
CA PRO A 234 5.88 13.30 0.29
C PRO A 234 6.95 13.78 1.28
N VAL A 235 7.85 12.88 1.70
CA VAL A 235 8.98 13.30 2.55
C VAL A 235 9.82 14.37 1.86
N PHE A 236 10.11 14.24 0.56
CA PHE A 236 10.92 15.22 -0.18
C PHE A 236 10.32 16.64 -0.19
N SER A 237 9.01 16.75 -0.03
CA SER A 237 8.31 18.06 -0.02
C SER A 237 8.40 18.80 1.30
N LEU A 238 8.79 18.13 2.38
CA LEU A 238 8.91 18.77 3.69
C LEU A 238 9.97 19.86 3.69
N ARG A 239 9.73 20.88 4.50
CA ARG A 239 10.65 21.98 4.73
C ARG A 239 10.73 22.30 6.21
N SER A 240 11.92 22.26 6.77
CA SER A 240 12.25 22.80 8.09
C SER A 240 13.43 23.77 7.99
N ARG A 241 13.75 24.45 9.07
CA ARG A 241 14.97 25.30 9.14
C ARG A 241 16.24 24.46 8.95
N GLU A 242 16.19 23.18 9.31
CA GLU A 242 17.31 22.23 9.23
C GLU A 242 17.41 21.45 7.92
N SER A 243 16.38 21.51 7.06
CA SER A 243 16.35 20.75 5.80
C SER A 243 17.48 21.19 4.86
N PHE A 244 18.05 20.23 4.11
CA PHE A 244 19.14 20.48 3.15
C PHE A 244 18.63 20.59 1.71
N GLY A 245 17.66 21.49 1.46
CA GLY A 245 17.04 21.69 0.14
C GLY A 245 16.00 20.64 -0.26
N VAL A 246 15.77 19.64 0.58
CA VAL A 246 14.80 18.56 0.42
C VAL A 246 14.34 18.13 1.81
N GLY A 247 13.12 17.63 1.95
CA GLY A 247 12.67 17.07 3.20
C GLY A 247 13.45 15.81 3.59
N GLU A 248 13.74 15.63 4.86
CA GLU A 248 14.54 14.56 5.41
C GLU A 248 13.76 13.78 6.45
N PHE A 249 14.18 12.54 6.78
CA PHE A 249 13.44 11.72 7.75
C PHE A 249 13.28 12.39 9.11
N LEU A 250 14.28 13.13 9.58
CA LEU A 250 14.18 13.82 10.86
C LEU A 250 13.25 15.03 10.86
N ASP A 251 12.86 15.55 9.69
CA ASP A 251 11.83 16.59 9.58
C ASP A 251 10.43 16.03 9.95
N LEU A 252 10.24 14.72 9.81
CA LEU A 252 9.01 14.05 10.23
C LEU A 252 8.69 14.27 11.72
N LYS A 253 9.69 14.58 12.56
CA LYS A 253 9.46 14.88 13.97
C LYS A 253 8.53 16.08 14.14
N LEU A 254 8.82 17.19 13.46
CA LEU A 254 7.99 18.39 13.49
C LEU A 254 6.60 18.15 12.90
N LEU A 255 6.52 17.33 11.84
CA LEU A 255 5.23 16.96 11.25
C LEU A 255 4.40 16.09 12.21
N VAL A 256 5.03 15.18 12.94
CA VAL A 256 4.38 14.38 14.00
C VAL A 256 3.87 15.29 15.12
N ASP A 257 4.68 16.24 15.57
CA ASP A 257 4.30 17.20 16.61
C ASP A 257 3.08 18.02 16.18
N TRP A 258 3.06 18.51 14.92
CA TRP A 258 1.92 19.23 14.36
C TRP A 258 0.67 18.33 14.25
N ALA A 259 0.82 17.10 13.75
CA ALA A 259 -0.30 16.16 13.64
C ALA A 259 -0.90 15.85 15.03
N ALA A 260 -0.06 15.65 16.04
CA ALA A 260 -0.51 15.40 17.41
C ALA A 260 -1.23 16.62 18.00
N ALA A 261 -0.69 17.83 17.79
CA ALA A 261 -1.28 19.09 18.27
C ALA A 261 -2.66 19.36 17.64
N THR A 262 -2.86 18.93 16.39
CA THR A 262 -4.12 19.11 15.65
C THR A 262 -5.05 17.89 15.71
N ARG A 263 -4.83 16.95 16.63
CA ARG A 263 -5.61 15.71 16.80
C ARG A 263 -5.60 14.76 15.60
N GLN A 264 -4.71 14.95 14.65
CA GLN A 264 -4.51 13.96 13.60
C GLN A 264 -3.84 12.71 14.18
N ARG A 265 -4.12 11.55 13.60
CA ARG A 265 -3.58 10.25 14.06
C ARG A 265 -2.85 9.48 12.98
N VAL A 266 -2.85 9.98 11.75
CA VAL A 266 -2.23 9.29 10.62
C VAL A 266 -1.40 10.28 9.79
N ILE A 267 -0.18 9.90 9.47
CA ILE A 267 0.65 10.57 8.47
C ILE A 267 0.89 9.57 7.34
N GLN A 268 0.45 9.93 6.14
CA GLN A 268 0.70 9.15 4.93
C GLN A 268 1.86 9.74 4.15
N LEU A 269 2.84 8.91 3.88
CA LEU A 269 4.02 9.25 3.08
C LEU A 269 3.95 8.59 1.71
N LEU A 270 4.52 9.23 0.69
CA LEU A 270 4.79 8.58 -0.59
C LEU A 270 6.00 7.64 -0.46
N PRO A 271 6.31 6.83 -1.51
CA PRO A 271 7.41 5.86 -1.43
C PRO A 271 8.72 6.50 -1.02
N VAL A 272 9.41 5.85 -0.10
CA VAL A 272 10.69 6.32 0.48
C VAL A 272 11.90 5.51 -0.02
N ASN A 273 11.65 4.58 -0.91
CA ASN A 273 12.67 3.72 -1.49
C ASN A 273 13.63 4.50 -2.39
N ASP A 274 14.84 3.97 -2.57
CA ASP A 274 15.83 4.53 -3.50
C ASP A 274 15.36 4.38 -4.95
N THR A 275 15.47 5.48 -5.71
CA THR A 275 15.13 5.55 -7.13
C THR A 275 16.34 5.92 -8.00
N THR A 276 17.54 6.05 -7.40
CA THR A 276 18.73 6.54 -8.10
C THR A 276 19.26 5.53 -9.12
N MET A 277 18.96 5.77 -10.38
CA MET A 277 19.46 5.00 -11.53
C MET A 277 20.26 5.84 -12.50
N SER A 278 19.71 6.96 -12.99
CA SER A 278 20.38 7.85 -13.96
C SER A 278 21.28 8.90 -13.32
N GLY A 279 21.02 9.27 -12.07
CA GLY A 279 21.67 10.41 -11.39
C GLY A 279 21.15 11.76 -11.85
N THR A 280 20.04 11.80 -12.59
CA THR A 280 19.39 13.00 -13.10
C THR A 280 18.06 13.24 -12.38
N TRP A 281 17.40 14.34 -12.69
CA TRP A 281 16.09 14.67 -12.17
C TRP A 281 15.00 13.63 -12.49
N GLU A 282 15.20 12.77 -13.51
CA GLU A 282 14.29 11.66 -13.82
C GLU A 282 14.15 10.66 -12.66
N ASP A 283 15.20 10.55 -11.84
CA ASP A 283 15.18 9.73 -10.62
C ASP A 283 14.33 10.34 -9.48
N SER A 284 13.76 11.53 -9.66
CA SER A 284 12.86 12.15 -8.68
C SER A 284 11.51 11.44 -8.57
N TYR A 285 11.16 10.56 -9.52
CA TYR A 285 9.91 9.82 -9.55
C TYR A 285 9.90 8.69 -8.49
N PRO A 286 9.14 8.82 -7.39
CA PRO A 286 9.25 7.91 -6.25
C PRO A 286 8.73 6.49 -6.51
N TYR A 287 7.93 6.31 -7.57
CA TYR A 287 7.39 5.01 -7.93
C TYR A 287 8.32 4.17 -8.82
N ASN A 288 9.41 4.75 -9.33
CA ASN A 288 10.41 4.03 -10.12
C ASN A 288 11.53 3.48 -9.22
N ALA A 289 11.19 2.57 -8.31
CA ALA A 289 12.10 2.07 -7.30
C ALA A 289 13.31 1.33 -7.92
N ASN A 290 14.51 1.73 -7.51
CA ASN A 290 15.76 1.00 -7.77
C ASN A 290 15.88 -0.22 -6.86
N SER A 291 15.37 -0.13 -5.64
CA SER A 291 15.33 -1.23 -4.68
C SER A 291 14.09 -1.15 -3.82
N ILE A 292 13.43 -2.28 -3.62
CA ILE A 292 12.29 -2.41 -2.70
C ILE A 292 12.70 -2.37 -1.22
N TYR A 293 13.98 -2.40 -0.92
CA TYR A 293 14.54 -2.44 0.43
C TYR A 293 15.28 -1.18 0.80
N ALA A 294 16.12 -0.67 -0.12
CA ALA A 294 16.97 0.48 0.14
C ALA A 294 16.16 1.76 0.25
N LEU A 295 16.51 2.60 1.21
CA LEU A 295 15.94 3.91 1.41
C LEU A 295 16.69 4.95 0.57
N HIS A 296 15.99 5.97 0.08
CA HIS A 296 16.58 6.99 -0.78
C HIS A 296 17.57 7.88 -0.02
N PRO A 297 18.83 8.01 -0.48
CA PRO A 297 19.86 8.77 0.23
C PRO A 297 19.53 10.24 0.47
N GLN A 298 18.68 10.86 -0.36
CA GLN A 298 18.28 12.26 -0.18
C GLN A 298 17.59 12.54 1.15
N PHE A 299 16.94 11.53 1.76
CA PHE A 299 16.21 11.68 3.02
C PHE A 299 17.09 11.68 4.27
N LEU A 300 18.42 11.47 4.10
CA LEU A 300 19.34 11.40 5.22
C LEU A 300 19.67 12.80 5.75
N ARG A 301 19.42 13.05 7.04
CA ARG A 301 19.95 14.23 7.74
C ARG A 301 21.46 14.05 7.92
N LEU A 302 22.22 14.95 7.28
CA LEU A 302 23.68 14.85 7.14
C LEU A 302 24.42 14.95 8.48
N THR A 303 24.02 15.91 9.32
CA THR A 303 24.65 16.13 10.63
C THR A 303 24.49 14.95 11.56
N ALA A 304 23.32 14.29 11.56
CA ALA A 304 23.07 13.08 12.33
C ALA A 304 23.86 11.85 11.81
N ALA A 305 24.36 11.89 10.58
CA ALA A 305 25.29 10.90 10.03
C ALA A 305 26.76 11.26 10.22
N GLY A 306 27.06 12.35 10.95
CA GLY A 306 28.42 12.77 11.29
C GLY A 306 29.08 13.73 10.30
N VAL A 307 28.31 14.34 9.40
CA VAL A 307 28.78 15.49 8.61
C VAL A 307 28.98 16.66 9.56
N ALA A 308 30.13 17.35 9.46
CA ALA A 308 30.39 18.52 10.29
C ALA A 308 29.53 19.70 9.82
N GLU A 309 28.98 20.43 10.79
CA GLU A 309 28.24 21.65 10.54
C GLU A 309 29.17 22.86 10.51
N ASP A 310 30.05 22.87 9.51
CA ASP A 310 30.97 23.98 9.26
C ASP A 310 30.33 25.08 8.38
N ASP A 311 31.10 26.14 8.06
CA ASP A 311 30.61 27.25 7.28
C ASP A 311 30.21 26.85 5.84
N GLU A 312 30.90 25.88 5.26
CA GLU A 312 30.52 25.33 3.95
C GLU A 312 29.16 24.65 4.02
N TYR A 313 28.96 23.80 5.03
CA TYR A 313 27.67 23.10 5.24
C TYR A 313 26.53 24.11 5.41
N ARG A 314 26.70 25.10 6.30
CA ARG A 314 25.66 26.13 6.55
C ARG A 314 25.31 26.89 5.30
N ARG A 315 26.32 27.39 4.57
CA ARG A 315 26.10 28.08 3.30
C ARG A 315 25.33 27.26 2.29
N LEU A 316 25.70 25.99 2.07
CA LEU A 316 25.06 25.09 1.11
C LEU A 316 23.64 24.76 1.55
N ARG A 317 23.42 24.52 2.86
CA ARG A 317 22.08 24.31 3.41
C ARG A 317 21.19 25.51 3.13
N ASP A 318 21.65 26.69 3.48
CA ASP A 318 20.85 27.90 3.35
C ASP A 318 20.55 28.22 1.89
N GLU A 319 21.52 28.07 0.98
CA GLU A 319 21.32 28.22 -0.46
C GLU A 319 20.27 27.25 -1.02
N LEU A 320 20.37 25.97 -0.68
CA LEU A 320 19.45 24.94 -1.19
C LEU A 320 18.07 25.07 -0.52
N ASN A 321 18.04 25.42 0.78
CA ASN A 321 16.80 25.53 1.52
C ASN A 321 16.00 26.77 1.13
N ALA A 322 16.63 27.78 0.56
CA ALA A 322 15.97 28.98 0.03
C ALA A 322 15.20 28.72 -1.28
N LEU A 323 15.48 27.62 -1.98
CA LEU A 323 14.79 27.28 -3.23
C LEU A 323 13.30 26.98 -2.98
N GLY A 324 12.44 27.45 -3.88
CA GLY A 324 10.99 27.19 -3.82
C GLY A 324 10.61 25.76 -4.17
N GLU A 325 11.48 25.05 -4.89
CA GLU A 325 11.29 23.68 -5.38
C GLU A 325 12.55 22.87 -5.06
N VAL A 326 12.42 21.54 -5.14
CA VAL A 326 13.58 20.62 -4.94
C VAL A 326 14.45 20.63 -6.20
N ASP A 327 15.70 21.04 -6.06
CA ASP A 327 16.74 20.81 -7.07
C ASP A 327 17.37 19.42 -6.82
N TYR A 328 16.75 18.39 -7.41
CA TYR A 328 17.09 16.99 -7.16
C TYR A 328 18.58 16.71 -7.40
N GLU A 329 19.12 17.16 -8.53
CA GLU A 329 20.50 16.83 -8.91
C GLU A 329 21.52 17.54 -8.01
N ARG A 330 21.29 18.82 -7.73
CA ARG A 330 22.18 19.62 -6.89
C ARG A 330 22.17 19.11 -5.45
N VAL A 331 21.01 18.78 -4.92
CA VAL A 331 20.83 18.21 -3.58
C VAL A 331 21.57 16.87 -3.45
N ASN A 332 21.29 15.93 -4.36
CA ASN A 332 21.87 14.58 -4.26
C ASN A 332 23.38 14.58 -4.45
N ARG A 333 23.90 15.34 -5.43
CA ARG A 333 25.34 15.48 -5.66
C ARG A 333 26.07 16.09 -4.46
N THR A 334 25.47 17.14 -3.85
CA THR A 334 26.04 17.80 -2.68
C THR A 334 26.04 16.90 -1.46
N LYS A 335 24.90 16.24 -1.18
CA LYS A 335 24.79 15.30 -0.07
C LYS A 335 25.77 14.12 -0.21
N GLU A 336 25.87 13.53 -1.38
CA GLU A 336 26.80 12.43 -1.60
C GLU A 336 28.25 12.84 -1.35
N ARG A 337 28.66 14.00 -1.83
CA ARG A 337 30.01 14.53 -1.60
C ARG A 337 30.31 14.71 -0.10
N LEU A 338 29.38 15.29 0.65
CA LEU A 338 29.54 15.51 2.08
C LEU A 338 29.52 14.20 2.87
N LEU A 339 28.66 13.26 2.47
CA LEU A 339 28.60 11.92 3.08
C LEU A 339 29.86 11.10 2.84
N ARG A 340 30.46 11.17 1.64
CA ARG A 340 31.77 10.51 1.35
C ARG A 340 32.88 11.08 2.22
N ALA A 341 32.89 12.40 2.43
CA ALA A 341 33.86 13.03 3.35
C ALA A 341 33.63 12.60 4.81
N ALA A 342 32.38 12.50 5.27
CA ALA A 342 32.05 12.00 6.59
C ALA A 342 32.43 10.51 6.76
N PHE A 343 32.12 9.68 5.78
CA PHE A 343 32.47 8.26 5.77
C PHE A 343 33.98 8.04 5.85
N ALA A 344 34.77 8.85 5.15
CA ALA A 344 36.25 8.79 5.24
C ALA A 344 36.76 9.04 6.67
N ARG A 345 36.05 9.91 7.44
CA ARG A 345 36.44 10.21 8.84
C ARG A 345 35.94 9.21 9.85
N CYS A 346 34.67 8.77 9.74
CA CYS A 346 34.01 8.01 10.78
C CYS A 346 33.55 6.59 10.37
N GLY A 347 33.69 6.24 9.09
CA GLY A 347 33.20 4.96 8.58
C GLY A 347 33.81 3.74 9.26
N ALA A 348 35.13 3.75 9.49
CA ALA A 348 35.81 2.65 10.18
C ALA A 348 35.33 2.47 11.64
N ARG A 349 35.06 3.57 12.36
CA ARG A 349 34.51 3.54 13.71
C ARG A 349 33.08 2.99 13.71
N THR A 350 32.28 3.40 12.75
CA THR A 350 30.89 2.87 12.60
C THR A 350 30.96 1.37 12.29
N ALA A 351 31.82 0.93 11.37
CA ALA A 351 31.97 -0.47 11.00
C ALA A 351 32.41 -1.40 12.17
N SER A 352 33.04 -0.85 13.21
CA SER A 352 33.41 -1.61 14.40
C SER A 352 32.25 -1.85 15.38
N ARG A 353 31.15 -1.09 15.27
CA ARG A 353 29.99 -1.16 16.18
C ARG A 353 29.23 -2.47 16.01
N ALA A 354 28.71 -3.00 17.12
CA ALA A 354 27.94 -4.24 17.11
C ALA A 354 26.59 -4.11 16.39
N ASP A 355 25.90 -2.99 16.56
CA ASP A 355 24.63 -2.69 15.91
C ASP A 355 24.76 -2.53 14.38
N TYR A 356 25.84 -1.89 13.91
CA TYR A 356 26.14 -1.82 12.47
C TYR A 356 26.39 -3.22 11.88
N LYS A 357 27.19 -4.04 12.56
CA LYS A 357 27.47 -5.41 12.12
C LYS A 357 26.20 -6.25 12.06
N ALA A 358 25.35 -6.13 13.07
CA ALA A 358 24.05 -6.80 13.11
C ALA A 358 23.15 -6.32 11.95
N PHE A 359 23.09 -5.02 11.68
CA PHE A 359 22.35 -4.47 10.55
C PHE A 359 22.84 -5.04 9.21
N VAL A 360 24.14 -5.03 8.96
CA VAL A 360 24.72 -5.54 7.71
C VAL A 360 24.43 -7.04 7.56
N GLU A 361 24.59 -7.83 8.62
CA GLU A 361 24.36 -9.28 8.56
C GLU A 361 22.88 -9.61 8.34
N THR A 362 21.97 -8.98 9.05
CA THR A 362 20.53 -9.19 8.90
C THR A 362 20.06 -8.81 7.49
N ASN A 363 20.60 -7.75 6.90
CA ASN A 363 20.22 -7.21 5.61
C ASN A 363 21.11 -7.68 4.46
N ARG A 364 22.07 -8.57 4.71
CA ARG A 364 23.10 -8.99 3.75
C ARG A 364 22.54 -9.44 2.40
N HIS A 365 21.38 -10.08 2.38
CA HIS A 365 20.76 -10.67 1.20
C HIS A 365 20.35 -9.64 0.13
N TRP A 366 20.08 -8.41 0.53
CA TRP A 366 19.74 -7.31 -0.38
C TRP A 366 20.78 -6.19 -0.35
N LEU A 367 21.37 -5.92 0.82
CA LEU A 367 22.24 -4.76 1.03
C LEU A 367 23.54 -4.86 0.22
N LEU A 368 24.19 -6.03 0.20
CA LEU A 368 25.40 -6.21 -0.59
C LEU A 368 25.12 -6.18 -2.12
N PRO A 369 24.12 -6.86 -2.65
CA PRO A 369 23.73 -6.69 -4.06
C PRO A 369 23.40 -5.25 -4.43
N TYR A 370 22.66 -4.53 -3.60
CA TYR A 370 22.35 -3.12 -3.83
C TYR A 370 23.61 -2.25 -3.83
N ALA A 371 24.49 -2.41 -2.85
CA ALA A 371 25.73 -1.65 -2.78
C ALA A 371 26.65 -1.93 -3.97
N ALA A 372 26.76 -3.21 -4.39
CA ALA A 372 27.48 -3.59 -5.60
C ALA A 372 26.85 -2.97 -6.87
N TYR A 373 25.51 -2.99 -6.97
CA TYR A 373 24.80 -2.35 -8.07
C TYR A 373 25.16 -0.85 -8.16
N ARG A 374 25.15 -0.14 -7.04
CA ARG A 374 25.51 1.28 -7.00
C ARG A 374 26.96 1.52 -7.48
N CYS A 375 27.89 0.71 -7.03
CA CYS A 375 29.28 0.80 -7.46
C CYS A 375 29.45 0.48 -8.95
N LEU A 376 28.84 -0.60 -9.45
CA LEU A 376 28.89 -1.00 -10.85
C LEU A 376 28.26 0.04 -11.77
N ARG A 377 27.09 0.59 -11.38
CA ARG A 377 26.44 1.68 -12.10
C ARG A 377 27.38 2.87 -12.29
N ASP A 378 28.08 3.27 -11.23
CA ASP A 378 29.00 4.40 -11.25
C ASP A 378 30.27 4.08 -12.08
N GLU A 379 30.79 2.85 -11.98
CA GLU A 379 31.94 2.36 -12.72
C GLU A 379 31.67 2.32 -14.23
N TYR A 380 30.50 1.82 -14.64
CA TYR A 380 30.12 1.73 -16.05
C TYR A 380 29.41 2.99 -16.59
N GLY A 381 29.07 3.95 -15.71
CA GLY A 381 28.34 5.18 -16.07
C GLY A 381 26.93 4.92 -16.60
N SER A 382 26.33 3.76 -16.29
CA SER A 382 25.02 3.34 -16.79
C SER A 382 24.32 2.42 -15.82
N ALA A 383 23.01 2.63 -15.61
CA ALA A 383 22.16 1.70 -14.87
C ALA A 383 21.75 0.48 -15.70
N ASP A 384 21.92 0.52 -17.02
CA ASP A 384 21.65 -0.62 -17.88
C ASP A 384 22.69 -1.72 -17.66
N PHE A 385 22.35 -2.64 -16.78
CA PHE A 385 23.24 -3.75 -16.42
C PHE A 385 23.57 -4.67 -17.61
N ALA A 386 22.83 -4.64 -18.71
CA ALA A 386 23.21 -5.35 -19.93
C ALA A 386 24.57 -4.89 -20.48
N GLN A 387 24.98 -3.66 -20.14
CA GLN A 387 26.26 -3.06 -20.54
C GLN A 387 27.42 -3.35 -19.56
N TRP A 388 27.18 -4.04 -18.43
CA TRP A 388 28.17 -4.27 -17.38
C TRP A 388 29.12 -5.46 -17.63
N GLY A 389 29.29 -5.87 -18.86
CA GLY A 389 30.24 -6.92 -19.24
C GLY A 389 30.09 -8.20 -18.40
N PRO A 390 31.08 -8.57 -17.56
CA PRO A 390 30.99 -9.78 -16.75
C PRO A 390 29.93 -9.75 -15.67
N TYR A 391 29.37 -8.56 -15.33
CA TYR A 391 28.33 -8.35 -14.34
C TYR A 391 26.93 -8.12 -14.94
N ALA A 392 26.80 -8.20 -16.26
CA ALA A 392 25.51 -8.06 -16.95
C ALA A 392 24.44 -9.05 -16.43
N ARG A 393 24.89 -10.22 -15.97
CA ARG A 393 24.04 -11.20 -15.28
C ARG A 393 24.47 -11.33 -13.83
N TYR A 394 23.51 -11.21 -12.92
CA TYR A 394 23.76 -11.40 -11.51
C TYR A 394 24.21 -12.83 -11.21
N GLU A 395 25.38 -12.97 -10.61
CA GLU A 395 25.90 -14.22 -10.07
C GLU A 395 26.41 -13.96 -8.65
N ARG A 396 25.75 -14.54 -7.67
CA ARG A 396 26.02 -14.29 -6.23
C ARG A 396 27.52 -14.34 -5.90
N ARG A 397 28.24 -15.38 -6.33
CA ARG A 397 29.68 -15.53 -6.03
C ARG A 397 30.54 -14.42 -6.64
N LYS A 398 30.23 -13.99 -7.86
CA LYS A 398 30.93 -12.88 -8.53
C LYS A 398 30.69 -11.56 -7.79
N VAL A 399 29.44 -11.31 -7.39
CA VAL A 399 29.07 -10.10 -6.66
C VAL A 399 29.70 -10.10 -5.26
N GLU A 400 29.73 -11.23 -4.55
CA GLU A 400 30.43 -11.34 -3.27
C GLU A 400 31.94 -11.09 -3.40
N ALA A 401 32.57 -11.60 -4.48
CA ALA A 401 33.99 -11.34 -4.77
C ALA A 401 34.21 -9.85 -5.11
N TYR A 402 33.33 -9.23 -5.90
CA TYR A 402 33.36 -7.80 -6.17
C TYR A 402 33.27 -6.97 -4.89
N CYS A 403 32.32 -7.29 -4.01
CA CYS A 403 32.15 -6.61 -2.72
C CYS A 403 33.40 -6.71 -1.83
N MET A 404 34.09 -7.85 -1.86
CA MET A 404 35.36 -8.01 -1.10
C MET A 404 36.49 -7.16 -1.70
N ALA A 405 36.59 -7.12 -3.04
CA ALA A 405 37.62 -6.35 -3.74
C ALA A 405 37.42 -4.83 -3.62
N HIS A 406 36.16 -4.38 -3.56
CA HIS A 406 35.77 -2.96 -3.49
C HIS A 406 35.19 -2.58 -2.12
N GLY A 407 35.68 -3.17 -1.05
CA GLY A 407 35.12 -3.09 0.31
C GLY A 407 34.88 -1.67 0.83
N ARG A 408 35.69 -0.67 0.39
CA ARG A 408 35.54 0.72 0.80
C ARG A 408 34.29 1.35 0.15
N GLU A 409 34.11 1.20 -1.16
CA GLU A 409 32.99 1.79 -1.89
C GLU A 409 31.68 1.11 -1.53
N VAL A 410 31.65 -0.21 -1.50
CA VAL A 410 30.52 -1.02 -1.01
C VAL A 410 30.19 -0.65 0.43
N GLY A 411 31.21 -0.49 1.28
CA GLY A 411 31.05 -0.07 2.66
C GLY A 411 30.42 1.31 2.83
N PHE A 412 30.69 2.24 1.91
CA PHE A 412 30.04 3.56 1.88
C PHE A 412 28.53 3.44 1.71
N HIS A 413 28.06 2.67 0.74
CA HIS A 413 26.65 2.49 0.49
C HIS A 413 25.94 1.73 1.65
N CYS A 414 26.59 0.74 2.22
CA CYS A 414 26.10 0.06 3.42
C CYS A 414 25.97 1.02 4.61
N TRP A 415 26.94 1.92 4.80
CA TRP A 415 26.97 2.91 5.87
C TRP A 415 25.85 3.95 5.69
N VAL A 416 25.58 4.40 4.46
CA VAL A 416 24.46 5.32 4.16
C VAL A 416 23.13 4.66 4.52
N GLN A 417 22.91 3.41 4.08
CA GLN A 417 21.68 2.68 4.38
C GLN A 417 21.48 2.42 5.88
N TYR A 418 22.57 2.18 6.60
CA TYR A 418 22.50 2.05 8.06
C TYR A 418 22.03 3.33 8.74
N HIS A 419 22.54 4.49 8.36
CA HIS A 419 22.12 5.77 8.94
C HIS A 419 20.69 6.14 8.56
N LEU A 420 20.25 5.84 7.33
CA LEU A 420 18.85 6.00 6.90
C LEU A 420 17.91 5.12 7.76
N HIS A 421 18.29 3.84 7.95
CA HIS A 421 17.54 2.93 8.82
C HIS A 421 17.41 3.47 10.24
N LEU A 422 18.49 3.99 10.82
CA LEU A 422 18.46 4.55 12.16
C LEU A 422 17.50 5.74 12.25
N GLN A 423 17.57 6.68 11.32
CA GLN A 423 16.76 7.89 11.33
C GLN A 423 15.27 7.58 11.12
N LEU A 424 14.92 6.74 10.14
CA LEU A 424 13.52 6.40 9.92
C LEU A 424 12.94 5.54 11.06
N SER A 425 13.73 4.63 11.63
CA SER A 425 13.32 3.85 12.81
C SER A 425 13.15 4.72 14.06
N GLU A 426 13.96 5.77 14.22
CA GLU A 426 13.78 6.76 15.28
C GLU A 426 12.47 7.50 15.11
N MET A 427 12.16 7.94 13.88
CA MET A 427 10.92 8.66 13.60
C MET A 427 9.68 7.78 13.76
N SER A 428 9.75 6.51 13.38
CA SER A 428 8.65 5.57 13.62
C SER A 428 8.36 5.41 15.11
N ARG A 429 9.39 5.23 15.92
CA ARG A 429 9.24 5.15 17.39
C ARG A 429 8.72 6.45 18.01
N TYR A 430 9.17 7.59 17.49
CA TYR A 430 8.69 8.90 17.92
C TYR A 430 7.20 9.08 17.60
N ALA A 431 6.79 8.78 16.36
CA ALA A 431 5.39 8.81 15.94
C ALA A 431 4.50 7.93 16.86
N HIS A 432 4.96 6.71 17.17
CA HIS A 432 4.25 5.82 18.09
C HIS A 432 4.10 6.43 19.49
N SER A 433 5.15 7.07 20.02
CA SER A 433 5.09 7.73 21.34
C SER A 433 4.10 8.90 21.39
N CYS A 434 3.80 9.51 20.25
CA CYS A 434 2.80 10.57 20.08
C CYS A 434 1.41 10.02 19.68
N GLY A 435 1.25 8.69 19.56
CA GLY A 435 0.00 8.07 19.13
C GLY A 435 -0.32 8.24 17.64
N ILE A 436 0.69 8.45 16.81
CA ILE A 436 0.58 8.65 15.36
C ILE A 436 0.92 7.38 14.61
N VAL A 437 0.05 7.00 13.68
CA VAL A 437 0.22 5.92 12.72
C VAL A 437 0.99 6.44 11.50
N LEU A 438 2.07 5.77 11.13
CA LEU A 438 2.76 6.03 9.87
C LEU A 438 2.25 5.08 8.79
N LYS A 439 1.70 5.66 7.73
CA LYS A 439 1.21 4.94 6.55
C LYS A 439 2.19 5.15 5.40
N GLY A 440 2.87 4.07 4.99
CA GLY A 440 3.76 4.06 3.83
C GLY A 440 3.01 3.86 2.53
N ASP A 441 3.74 3.98 1.42
CA ASP A 441 3.24 3.71 0.08
C ASP A 441 4.18 2.72 -0.63
N LEU A 442 3.61 1.71 -1.27
CA LEU A 442 4.33 0.64 -1.95
C LEU A 442 4.06 0.71 -3.45
N PRO A 443 5.04 1.14 -4.27
CA PRO A 443 4.92 1.12 -5.72
C PRO A 443 4.49 -0.24 -6.26
N ILE A 444 3.61 -0.29 -7.24
CA ILE A 444 3.26 -1.55 -7.90
C ILE A 444 4.47 -2.13 -8.65
N GLY A 445 5.33 -1.29 -9.18
CA GLY A 445 6.45 -1.69 -10.02
C GLY A 445 7.83 -1.51 -9.38
N ILE A 446 8.84 -1.81 -10.17
CA ILE A 446 10.26 -1.49 -9.94
C ILE A 446 10.85 -0.94 -11.23
N GLY A 447 11.95 -0.23 -11.14
CA GLY A 447 12.71 0.20 -12.32
C GLY A 447 13.18 -0.99 -13.16
N ARG A 448 13.05 -0.89 -14.48
CA ARG A 448 13.48 -1.96 -15.42
C ARG A 448 14.97 -2.29 -15.29
N THR A 449 15.78 -1.29 -15.02
CA THR A 449 17.23 -1.40 -14.82
C THR A 449 17.64 -1.36 -13.36
N SER A 450 16.71 -1.62 -12.45
CA SER A 450 16.90 -1.58 -10.99
C SER A 450 17.79 -2.70 -10.46
N ALA A 451 18.29 -2.52 -9.24
CA ALA A 451 19.03 -3.55 -8.50
C ALA A 451 18.19 -4.83 -8.31
N ASP A 452 16.87 -4.69 -8.07
CA ASP A 452 15.96 -5.82 -7.95
C ASP A 452 15.79 -6.59 -9.27
N ALA A 453 15.64 -5.87 -10.39
CA ALA A 453 15.55 -6.49 -11.72
C ALA A 453 16.87 -7.20 -12.09
N TRP A 454 18.01 -6.63 -11.72
CA TRP A 454 19.32 -7.25 -11.92
C TRP A 454 19.50 -8.51 -11.06
N GLN A 455 19.16 -8.43 -9.77
CA GLN A 455 19.32 -9.54 -8.83
C GLN A 455 18.36 -10.69 -9.12
N SER A 456 17.12 -10.40 -9.51
CA SER A 456 16.05 -11.38 -9.64
C SER A 456 15.27 -11.26 -10.96
N PRO A 457 15.95 -11.22 -12.13
CA PRO A 457 15.31 -10.93 -13.42
C PRO A 457 14.21 -11.91 -13.80
N ARG A 458 14.24 -13.12 -13.25
CA ARG A 458 13.25 -14.18 -13.53
C ARG A 458 11.89 -13.96 -12.87
N LEU A 459 11.77 -12.99 -11.98
CA LEU A 459 10.52 -12.65 -11.32
C LEU A 459 9.70 -11.62 -12.12
N PHE A 460 10.27 -11.11 -13.21
CA PHE A 460 9.71 -10.02 -13.98
C PHE A 460 9.69 -10.34 -15.48
N HIS A 461 8.67 -9.84 -16.18
CA HIS A 461 8.62 -9.83 -17.63
C HIS A 461 9.33 -8.55 -18.14
N LEU A 462 10.63 -8.67 -18.40
CA LEU A 462 11.45 -7.53 -18.84
C LEU A 462 11.19 -7.10 -20.28
N ASP A 463 10.44 -7.86 -21.05
CA ASP A 463 10.00 -7.60 -22.42
C ASP A 463 8.60 -6.95 -22.49
N SER A 464 8.00 -6.67 -21.36
CA SER A 464 6.72 -5.98 -21.24
C SER A 464 6.79 -4.78 -20.31
N GLN A 465 5.75 -3.98 -20.26
CA GLN A 465 5.60 -2.79 -19.42
C GLN A 465 4.22 -2.79 -18.77
N ALA A 466 4.18 -2.40 -17.50
CA ALA A 466 2.93 -2.13 -16.81
C ALA A 466 2.37 -0.75 -17.22
N GLY A 467 1.07 -0.63 -17.19
CA GLY A 467 0.38 0.61 -17.45
C GLY A 467 -1.10 0.54 -17.09
N ALA A 468 -1.87 1.48 -17.61
CA ALA A 468 -3.32 1.51 -17.52
C ALA A 468 -3.95 1.54 -18.92
N PRO A 469 -5.12 0.91 -19.11
CA PRO A 469 -5.88 1.04 -20.35
C PRO A 469 -6.36 2.48 -20.55
N PRO A 470 -6.81 2.84 -21.78
CA PRO A 470 -7.48 4.13 -22.02
C PRO A 470 -8.62 4.38 -21.03
N ASP A 471 -8.62 5.56 -20.46
CA ASP A 471 -9.62 6.02 -19.50
C ASP A 471 -9.84 7.54 -19.60
N ALA A 472 -10.49 8.12 -18.59
CA ALA A 472 -10.74 9.56 -18.53
C ALA A 472 -9.46 10.41 -18.38
N PHE A 473 -8.36 9.82 -17.89
CA PHE A 473 -7.08 10.52 -17.73
C PHE A 473 -6.22 10.49 -18.99
N SER A 474 -6.35 9.45 -19.82
CA SER A 474 -5.56 9.28 -21.03
C SER A 474 -6.31 8.47 -22.09
N ALA A 475 -6.66 9.11 -23.20
CA ALA A 475 -7.32 8.47 -24.35
C ALA A 475 -6.47 7.36 -25.00
N VAL A 476 -5.16 7.38 -24.82
CA VAL A 476 -4.23 6.37 -25.35
C VAL A 476 -3.75 5.38 -24.29
N GLY A 477 -4.26 5.48 -23.07
CA GLY A 477 -3.78 4.74 -21.93
C GLY A 477 -2.46 5.27 -21.38
N GLN A 478 -2.04 4.75 -20.23
CA GLN A 478 -0.79 5.15 -19.58
C GLN A 478 0.23 4.03 -19.70
N ASN A 479 1.48 4.37 -19.99
CA ASN A 479 2.62 3.46 -19.95
C ASN A 479 3.57 3.89 -18.84
N TRP A 480 3.63 3.12 -17.76
CA TRP A 480 4.46 3.43 -16.58
C TRP A 480 5.92 2.98 -16.73
N GLY A 481 6.23 2.18 -17.76
CA GLY A 481 7.60 1.75 -18.07
C GLY A 481 8.14 0.62 -17.20
N PHE A 482 7.46 0.20 -16.14
CA PHE A 482 7.89 -0.87 -15.24
C PHE A 482 7.69 -2.24 -15.90
N PRO A 483 8.58 -3.23 -15.61
CA PRO A 483 8.29 -4.61 -15.98
C PRO A 483 7.11 -5.15 -15.16
N THR A 484 6.34 -6.06 -15.75
CA THR A 484 5.28 -6.78 -15.04
C THR A 484 5.83 -7.98 -14.29
N TYR A 485 5.03 -8.56 -13.38
CA TYR A 485 5.45 -9.68 -12.54
C TYR A 485 5.12 -11.03 -13.17
N ASP A 486 6.06 -11.98 -13.10
CA ASP A 486 5.78 -13.41 -13.31
C ASP A 486 5.17 -14.00 -12.02
N TRP A 487 3.84 -13.80 -11.86
CA TRP A 487 3.11 -14.27 -10.69
C TRP A 487 3.15 -15.78 -10.51
N GLU A 488 3.18 -16.56 -11.59
CA GLU A 488 3.25 -18.03 -11.53
C GLU A 488 4.61 -18.49 -10.98
N ARG A 489 5.67 -17.81 -11.32
CA ARG A 489 6.98 -18.07 -10.72
C ARG A 489 7.03 -17.67 -9.25
N MET A 490 6.52 -16.48 -8.92
CA MET A 490 6.46 -16.01 -7.54
C MET A 490 5.61 -16.91 -6.63
N ALA A 491 4.57 -17.53 -7.16
CA ALA A 491 3.73 -18.46 -6.42
C ALA A 491 4.47 -19.74 -5.96
N ARG A 492 5.53 -20.14 -6.67
CA ARG A 492 6.29 -21.38 -6.37
C ARG A 492 7.03 -21.32 -5.03
N ASP A 493 7.37 -20.13 -4.58
CA ASP A 493 8.01 -19.89 -3.27
C ASP A 493 7.10 -19.10 -2.31
N HIS A 494 5.77 -19.19 -2.53
CA HIS A 494 4.76 -18.48 -1.74
C HIS A 494 5.00 -16.96 -1.71
N PHE A 495 5.32 -16.37 -2.86
CA PHE A 495 5.54 -14.93 -3.03
C PHE A 495 6.62 -14.36 -2.11
N ALA A 496 7.72 -15.08 -1.93
CA ALA A 496 8.78 -14.74 -0.98
C ALA A 496 9.34 -13.33 -1.19
N TRP A 497 9.50 -12.88 -2.44
CA TRP A 497 9.97 -11.53 -2.76
C TRP A 497 9.02 -10.45 -2.21
N TRP A 498 7.72 -10.56 -2.43
CA TRP A 498 6.71 -9.64 -1.91
C TRP A 498 6.63 -9.67 -0.37
N ARG A 499 6.64 -10.86 0.21
CA ARG A 499 6.64 -11.03 1.67
C ARG A 499 7.85 -10.36 2.31
N SER A 500 9.02 -10.51 1.71
CA SER A 500 10.25 -9.88 2.18
C SER A 500 10.21 -8.35 2.08
N ARG A 501 9.62 -7.83 1.00
CA ARG A 501 9.34 -6.40 0.83
C ARG A 501 8.45 -5.86 1.95
N LEU A 502 7.31 -6.51 2.18
CA LEU A 502 6.39 -6.11 3.25
C LEU A 502 7.05 -6.19 4.63
N HIS A 503 7.83 -7.25 4.88
CA HIS A 503 8.59 -7.41 6.13
C HIS A 503 9.54 -6.23 6.35
N LYS A 504 10.27 -5.80 5.32
CA LYS A 504 11.17 -4.65 5.42
C LYS A 504 10.41 -3.36 5.70
N MET A 505 9.30 -3.12 5.03
CA MET A 505 8.51 -1.91 5.25
C MET A 505 7.84 -1.88 6.63
N SER A 506 7.48 -3.04 7.19
CA SER A 506 6.90 -3.12 8.54
C SER A 506 7.86 -2.75 9.69
N GLU A 507 9.17 -2.59 9.38
CA GLU A 507 10.12 -2.01 10.32
C GLU A 507 9.84 -0.53 10.61
N TYR A 508 9.16 0.16 9.67
CA TYR A 508 8.96 1.61 9.68
C TYR A 508 7.50 2.04 9.72
N PHE A 509 6.59 1.24 9.14
CA PHE A 509 5.19 1.62 8.91
C PHE A 509 4.22 0.70 9.64
N ASP A 510 3.06 1.25 9.96
CA ASP A 510 1.94 0.57 10.65
C ASP A 510 0.82 0.23 9.68
N ALA A 511 0.72 1.00 8.62
CA ALA A 511 -0.20 0.81 7.52
C ALA A 511 0.53 1.07 6.19
N TYR A 512 -0.01 0.57 5.10
CA TYR A 512 0.56 0.81 3.77
C TYR A 512 -0.54 0.96 2.72
N ARG A 513 -0.28 1.81 1.73
CA ARG A 513 -1.04 1.87 0.49
C ARG A 513 -0.41 0.89 -0.49
N ILE A 514 -1.20 0.01 -1.06
CA ILE A 514 -0.83 -0.74 -2.24
C ILE A 514 -1.17 0.15 -3.43
N ASP A 515 -0.15 0.65 -4.09
CA ASP A 515 -0.28 1.36 -5.35
C ASP A 515 -0.87 0.41 -6.39
N HIS A 516 -1.88 0.86 -7.12
CA HIS A 516 -2.59 0.09 -8.14
C HIS A 516 -2.93 -1.35 -7.70
N ILE A 517 -3.74 -1.49 -6.64
CA ILE A 517 -4.13 -2.83 -6.12
C ILE A 517 -4.75 -3.73 -7.19
N LEU A 518 -5.35 -3.14 -8.22
CA LEU A 518 -5.88 -3.85 -9.37
C LEU A 518 -4.83 -4.75 -10.04
N GLY A 519 -3.54 -4.41 -9.94
CA GLY A 519 -2.41 -5.22 -10.43
C GLY A 519 -2.30 -6.60 -9.78
N PHE A 520 -2.91 -6.80 -8.60
CA PHE A 520 -3.00 -8.12 -7.95
C PHE A 520 -4.15 -8.98 -8.48
N PHE A 521 -5.14 -8.36 -9.09
CA PHE A 521 -6.21 -9.01 -9.83
C PHE A 521 -5.78 -9.23 -11.28
N ARG A 522 -5.40 -8.14 -11.94
CA ARG A 522 -4.90 -8.05 -13.30
C ARG A 522 -4.06 -6.78 -13.49
N ILE A 523 -3.05 -6.83 -14.31
CA ILE A 523 -2.27 -5.68 -14.74
C ILE A 523 -2.51 -5.41 -16.23
N TRP A 524 -2.53 -4.14 -16.64
CA TRP A 524 -2.46 -3.79 -18.05
C TRP A 524 -1.03 -3.92 -18.51
N GLU A 525 -0.79 -4.86 -19.42
CA GLU A 525 0.53 -5.19 -19.90
C GLU A 525 0.71 -4.69 -21.33
N ILE A 526 1.75 -3.90 -21.55
CA ILE A 526 2.05 -3.20 -22.79
C ILE A 526 3.34 -3.78 -23.35
N PRO A 527 3.41 -4.11 -24.66
CA PRO A 527 4.65 -4.57 -25.29
C PRO A 527 5.79 -3.56 -25.11
N ALA A 528 7.05 -4.02 -24.91
CA ALA A 528 8.19 -3.14 -24.68
C ALA A 528 8.46 -2.16 -25.84
N GLY A 529 8.06 -2.52 -27.06
CA GLY A 529 8.15 -1.66 -28.23
C GLY A 529 7.09 -0.56 -28.35
N ALA A 530 6.04 -0.60 -27.51
CA ALA A 530 4.99 0.41 -27.51
C ALA A 530 5.33 1.59 -26.61
N LEU A 531 4.79 2.77 -26.96
CA LEU A 531 4.90 4.01 -26.19
C LEU A 531 3.66 4.24 -25.33
N HIS A 532 2.49 3.83 -25.80
CA HIS A 532 1.22 4.00 -25.10
C HIS A 532 0.42 2.70 -25.02
N GLY A 533 -0.72 2.75 -24.34
CA GLY A 533 -1.43 1.56 -23.87
C GLY A 533 -2.41 0.93 -24.85
N LEU A 534 -2.62 1.46 -26.06
CA LEU A 534 -3.71 1.01 -26.96
C LEU A 534 -3.61 -0.45 -27.42
N VAL A 535 -2.41 -0.99 -27.55
CA VAL A 535 -2.15 -2.40 -27.94
C VAL A 535 -1.78 -3.27 -26.73
N GLY A 536 -2.07 -2.80 -25.54
CA GLY A 536 -1.92 -3.59 -24.31
C GLY A 536 -3.00 -4.66 -24.16
N HIS A 537 -2.83 -5.50 -23.17
CA HIS A 537 -3.79 -6.55 -22.77
C HIS A 537 -3.75 -6.73 -21.24
N PHE A 538 -4.79 -7.34 -20.68
CA PHE A 538 -4.77 -7.73 -19.26
C PHE A 538 -3.95 -9.01 -19.04
N ASN A 539 -3.13 -9.02 -17.99
CA ASN A 539 -2.41 -10.19 -17.51
C ASN A 539 -2.65 -10.35 -15.98
N PRO A 540 -3.20 -11.50 -15.51
CA PRO A 540 -3.66 -12.63 -16.30
C PRO A 540 -5.02 -12.36 -16.99
N ALA A 541 -5.28 -13.09 -18.06
CA ALA A 541 -6.55 -13.05 -18.78
C ALA A 541 -6.91 -14.44 -19.36
N MET A 542 -8.13 -14.55 -19.86
CA MET A 542 -8.64 -15.69 -20.62
C MET A 542 -8.84 -15.25 -22.09
N PRO A 543 -7.75 -15.16 -22.89
CA PRO A 543 -7.84 -14.74 -24.27
C PRO A 543 -8.67 -15.72 -25.12
N TYR A 544 -9.22 -15.26 -26.23
CA TYR A 544 -9.96 -16.09 -27.15
C TYR A 544 -9.03 -16.94 -28.00
N GLU A 545 -9.37 -18.21 -28.20
CA GLU A 545 -8.71 -19.05 -29.19
C GLU A 545 -9.07 -18.64 -30.62
N ALA A 546 -8.13 -18.80 -31.57
CA ALA A 546 -8.37 -18.50 -32.98
C ALA A 546 -9.62 -19.23 -33.54
N GLY A 547 -9.87 -20.47 -33.09
CA GLY A 547 -11.06 -21.25 -33.47
C GLY A 547 -12.37 -20.67 -32.91
N GLU A 548 -12.32 -20.10 -31.70
CA GLU A 548 -13.46 -19.41 -31.10
C GLU A 548 -13.81 -18.13 -31.91
N LEU A 549 -12.80 -17.32 -32.22
CA LEU A 549 -12.95 -16.12 -33.03
C LEU A 549 -13.46 -16.41 -34.45
N ARG A 550 -12.98 -17.49 -35.08
CA ARG A 550 -13.47 -17.92 -36.41
C ARG A 550 -14.96 -18.23 -36.40
N ARG A 551 -15.47 -18.90 -35.35
CA ARG A 551 -16.91 -19.16 -35.18
C ARG A 551 -17.75 -17.88 -35.04
N MET A 552 -17.12 -16.80 -34.56
CA MET A 552 -17.73 -15.48 -34.43
C MET A 552 -17.59 -14.61 -35.68
N GLY A 553 -16.96 -15.14 -36.74
CA GLY A 553 -16.77 -14.47 -38.03
C GLY A 553 -15.39 -13.85 -38.26
N PHE A 554 -14.46 -13.98 -37.29
CA PHE A 554 -13.09 -13.45 -37.42
C PHE A 554 -12.10 -14.54 -37.75
N ASP A 555 -11.75 -14.68 -39.03
CA ASP A 555 -10.64 -15.54 -39.45
C ASP A 555 -9.33 -14.77 -39.38
N LEU A 556 -8.44 -15.19 -38.49
CA LEU A 556 -7.15 -14.54 -38.25
C LEU A 556 -6.00 -15.14 -39.09
N SER A 557 -6.28 -16.11 -39.95
CA SER A 557 -5.25 -16.86 -40.69
C SER A 557 -4.41 -16.00 -41.63
N ASP A 558 -4.98 -14.92 -42.15
CA ASP A 558 -4.31 -14.00 -43.12
C ASP A 558 -3.73 -12.75 -42.42
N GLY A 559 -3.90 -12.63 -41.12
CA GLY A 559 -3.38 -11.52 -40.33
C GLY A 559 -4.14 -10.20 -40.46
N ARG A 560 -5.24 -10.14 -41.24
CA ARG A 560 -5.95 -8.87 -41.51
C ARG A 560 -6.47 -8.14 -40.28
N TYR A 561 -6.65 -8.80 -39.17
CA TYR A 561 -7.17 -8.20 -37.93
C TYR A 561 -6.13 -8.05 -36.85
N THR A 562 -4.93 -8.61 -37.04
CA THR A 562 -3.84 -8.67 -36.06
C THR A 562 -2.59 -7.91 -36.49
N THR A 563 -2.55 -7.44 -37.73
CA THR A 563 -1.45 -6.63 -38.28
C THR A 563 -1.99 -5.32 -38.83
N PRO A 564 -1.20 -4.22 -38.76
CA PRO A 564 -1.59 -2.94 -39.33
C PRO A 564 -1.92 -3.06 -40.82
N PRO A 565 -3.05 -2.49 -41.32
CA PRO A 565 -3.40 -2.51 -42.70
C PRO A 565 -2.52 -1.54 -43.52
N LEU A 566 -1.85 -2.06 -44.55
CA LEU A 566 -0.93 -1.29 -45.41
C LEU A 566 -1.50 -0.97 -46.77
N ASP A 567 -2.84 -1.04 -46.92
CA ASP A 567 -3.53 -0.71 -48.14
C ASP A 567 -3.59 0.81 -48.37
N GLU A 568 -3.77 1.18 -49.66
CA GLU A 568 -3.81 2.58 -50.12
C GLU A 568 -4.81 3.44 -49.36
N GLN A 569 -6.00 2.91 -49.14
CA GLN A 569 -7.08 3.65 -48.51
C GLN A 569 -6.73 4.00 -47.04
N THR A 570 -6.11 3.07 -46.29
CA THR A 570 -5.67 3.29 -44.91
C THR A 570 -4.51 4.28 -44.88
N LEU A 571 -3.51 4.13 -45.74
CA LEU A 571 -2.36 5.04 -45.76
C LEU A 571 -2.78 6.48 -46.09
N VAL A 572 -3.65 6.68 -47.09
CA VAL A 572 -4.16 8.02 -47.40
C VAL A 572 -5.02 8.58 -46.26
N ALA A 573 -5.84 7.75 -45.60
CA ALA A 573 -6.67 8.19 -44.48
C ALA A 573 -5.86 8.67 -43.29
N ILE A 574 -4.71 8.03 -43.01
CA ILE A 574 -3.85 8.36 -41.86
C ILE A 574 -2.83 9.46 -42.20
N PHE A 575 -2.18 9.38 -43.35
CA PHE A 575 -1.03 10.22 -43.69
C PHE A 575 -1.33 11.35 -44.64
N GLY A 576 -2.46 11.30 -45.39
CA GLY A 576 -2.81 12.27 -46.40
C GLY A 576 -1.76 12.33 -47.50
N ASP A 577 -1.17 13.52 -47.71
CA ASP A 577 -0.12 13.83 -48.68
C ASP A 577 1.20 13.11 -48.45
N LEU A 578 1.44 12.61 -47.22
CA LEU A 578 2.65 11.83 -46.86
C LEU A 578 2.51 10.32 -47.18
N ALA A 579 1.35 9.84 -47.64
CA ALA A 579 1.11 8.40 -47.88
C ALA A 579 2.11 7.76 -48.85
N ASP A 580 2.49 8.46 -49.91
CA ASP A 580 3.50 8.00 -50.88
C ASP A 580 4.90 7.89 -50.29
N GLU A 581 5.25 8.81 -49.39
CA GLU A 581 6.52 8.77 -48.67
C GLU A 581 6.55 7.57 -47.72
N VAL A 582 5.49 7.32 -46.96
CA VAL A 582 5.36 6.15 -46.09
C VAL A 582 5.51 4.84 -46.89
N ARG A 583 4.86 4.77 -48.04
CA ARG A 583 4.96 3.60 -48.90
C ARG A 583 6.39 3.35 -49.40
N ARG A 584 7.09 4.38 -49.80
CA ARG A 584 8.47 4.30 -50.30
C ARG A 584 9.49 4.02 -49.20
N ASP A 585 9.37 4.68 -48.04
CA ASP A 585 10.42 4.75 -47.06
C ASP A 585 10.18 3.86 -45.82
N CYS A 586 8.91 3.53 -45.51
CA CYS A 586 8.52 2.75 -44.36
C CYS A 586 8.02 1.34 -44.69
N ILE A 587 7.72 1.02 -45.95
CA ILE A 587 7.18 -0.29 -46.36
C ILE A 587 8.11 -0.96 -47.34
N ARG A 588 8.45 -2.24 -47.10
CA ARG A 588 9.20 -3.11 -48.01
C ARG A 588 8.60 -4.51 -48.03
N GLY A 589 8.33 -5.04 -49.21
CA GLY A 589 7.77 -6.38 -49.36
C GLY A 589 6.44 -6.57 -48.64
N GLY A 590 5.58 -5.55 -48.62
CA GLY A 590 4.28 -5.61 -47.95
C GLY A 590 4.34 -5.61 -46.41
N ARG A 591 5.48 -5.20 -45.80
CA ARG A 591 5.65 -5.10 -44.36
C ARG A 591 6.33 -3.78 -43.99
N LEU A 592 6.07 -3.28 -42.79
CA LEU A 592 6.81 -2.16 -42.24
C LEU A 592 8.29 -2.55 -42.03
N VAL A 593 9.19 -1.63 -42.38
CA VAL A 593 10.63 -1.79 -42.08
C VAL A 593 10.87 -1.80 -40.58
N ALA A 594 11.94 -2.43 -40.11
CA ALA A 594 12.23 -2.64 -38.69
C ALA A 594 12.16 -1.33 -37.86
N SER A 595 12.66 -0.22 -38.42
CA SER A 595 12.62 1.10 -37.76
C SER A 595 11.20 1.73 -37.68
N CYS A 596 10.22 1.18 -38.37
CA CYS A 596 8.81 1.64 -38.33
C CYS A 596 7.85 0.57 -37.81
N SER A 597 8.34 -0.62 -37.44
CA SER A 597 7.50 -1.75 -37.01
C SER A 597 7.11 -1.74 -35.55
N THR A 598 7.64 -0.81 -34.79
CA THR A 598 7.28 -0.56 -33.38
C THR A 598 7.11 0.93 -33.13
N GLN A 599 6.33 1.30 -32.15
CA GLN A 599 6.09 2.71 -31.80
C GLN A 599 7.41 3.41 -31.37
N ARG A 600 8.26 2.74 -30.58
CA ARG A 600 9.60 3.27 -30.21
C ARG A 600 10.50 3.42 -31.42
N GLY A 601 10.47 2.49 -32.36
CA GLY A 601 11.22 2.57 -33.61
C GLY A 601 10.77 3.76 -34.47
N ALA A 602 9.46 3.96 -34.63
CA ALA A 602 8.89 5.10 -35.35
C ALA A 602 9.28 6.44 -34.69
N ALA A 603 9.20 6.54 -33.37
CA ALA A 603 9.60 7.74 -32.63
C ALA A 603 11.11 8.03 -32.74
N ALA A 604 11.96 6.98 -32.72
CA ALA A 604 13.40 7.13 -32.89
C ALA A 604 13.78 7.53 -34.32
N ARG A 605 13.01 7.11 -35.34
CA ARG A 605 13.24 7.45 -36.72
C ARG A 605 12.85 8.90 -37.06
N TYR A 606 11.81 9.41 -36.43
CA TYR A 606 11.30 10.77 -36.62
C TYR A 606 11.32 11.53 -35.28
N PRO A 607 12.53 11.90 -34.80
CA PRO A 607 12.68 12.48 -33.46
C PRO A 607 12.41 13.98 -33.42
N GLY A 608 12.33 14.66 -34.58
CA GLY A 608 12.19 16.10 -34.68
C GLY A 608 10.83 16.64 -34.22
N ASP A 609 10.80 17.91 -33.82
CA ASP A 609 9.59 18.66 -33.45
C ASP A 609 8.95 19.37 -34.63
N GLY A 610 9.56 19.31 -35.82
CA GLY A 610 9.04 19.86 -37.06
C GLY A 610 7.73 19.17 -37.47
N GLU A 611 6.87 19.88 -38.21
CA GLU A 611 5.57 19.38 -38.62
C GLU A 611 5.64 18.05 -39.37
N HIS A 612 6.62 17.88 -40.27
CA HIS A 612 6.84 16.64 -41.01
C HIS A 612 7.10 15.45 -40.07
N ASP A 613 8.10 15.55 -39.22
CA ASP A 613 8.46 14.46 -38.30
C ASP A 613 7.33 14.12 -37.32
N ARG A 614 6.62 15.16 -36.84
CA ARG A 614 5.47 14.96 -35.98
C ARG A 614 4.37 14.21 -36.72
N ARG A 615 3.97 14.63 -37.93
CA ARG A 615 2.95 13.96 -38.74
C ARG A 615 3.32 12.52 -39.08
N MET A 616 4.60 12.27 -39.47
CA MET A 616 5.11 10.94 -39.75
C MET A 616 5.06 10.05 -38.51
N ARG A 617 5.51 10.56 -37.38
CA ARG A 617 5.49 9.84 -36.09
C ARG A 617 4.07 9.52 -35.65
N GLU A 618 3.20 10.50 -35.58
CA GLU A 618 1.79 10.33 -35.15
C GLU A 618 1.03 9.39 -36.08
N GLY A 619 1.25 9.51 -37.39
CA GLY A 619 0.66 8.62 -38.38
C GLY A 619 1.14 7.18 -38.23
N LEU A 620 2.42 6.95 -38.02
CA LEU A 620 2.96 5.60 -37.77
C LEU A 620 2.45 5.01 -36.45
N LEU A 621 2.31 5.81 -35.38
CA LEU A 621 1.70 5.36 -34.13
C LEU A 621 0.27 4.94 -34.35
N THR A 622 -0.52 5.76 -35.03
CA THR A 622 -1.92 5.47 -35.39
C THR A 622 -2.03 4.20 -36.24
N LEU A 623 -1.17 4.03 -37.22
CA LEU A 623 -1.14 2.85 -38.08
C LEU A 623 -0.81 1.58 -37.30
N LEU A 624 0.19 1.63 -36.41
CA LEU A 624 0.58 0.49 -35.56
C LEU A 624 -0.50 0.08 -34.58
N ASP A 625 -1.35 1.02 -34.19
CA ASP A 625 -2.50 0.77 -33.31
C ASP A 625 -3.75 0.31 -34.07
N ASP A 626 -3.76 0.30 -35.38
CA ASP A 626 -4.90 -0.09 -36.20
C ASP A 626 -5.01 -1.60 -36.37
N VAL A 627 -5.27 -2.28 -35.26
CA VAL A 627 -5.54 -3.73 -35.18
C VAL A 627 -6.80 -3.97 -34.36
N LEU A 628 -7.48 -5.09 -34.59
CA LEU A 628 -8.66 -5.49 -33.80
C LEU A 628 -8.34 -6.49 -32.70
N PHE A 629 -7.31 -7.29 -32.91
CA PHE A 629 -6.86 -8.31 -31.98
C PHE A 629 -5.35 -8.25 -31.79
N VAL A 630 -4.92 -8.47 -30.55
CA VAL A 630 -3.52 -8.58 -30.13
C VAL A 630 -3.26 -10.03 -29.74
N GLU A 631 -2.24 -10.69 -30.30
CA GLU A 631 -1.89 -12.04 -29.93
C GLU A 631 -1.31 -12.07 -28.50
N ASP A 632 -1.72 -13.08 -27.71
CA ASP A 632 -1.21 -13.28 -26.35
C ASP A 632 0.28 -13.67 -26.41
N PRO A 633 1.18 -12.92 -25.74
CA PRO A 633 2.61 -13.18 -25.81
C PRO A 633 3.03 -14.51 -25.16
N TYR A 634 2.19 -15.08 -24.33
CA TYR A 634 2.47 -16.30 -23.57
C TYR A 634 1.75 -17.54 -24.14
N ARG A 635 0.71 -17.33 -24.98
CA ARG A 635 -0.13 -18.41 -25.54
C ARG A 635 -0.37 -18.21 -27.03
N ARG A 636 0.49 -18.77 -27.84
CA ARG A 636 0.38 -18.69 -29.31
C ARG A 636 -1.01 -19.16 -29.77
N GLY A 637 -1.60 -18.43 -30.71
CA GLY A 637 -2.94 -18.73 -31.27
C GLY A 637 -4.09 -18.31 -30.37
N HIS A 638 -3.81 -17.53 -29.29
CA HIS A 638 -4.80 -16.90 -28.44
C HIS A 638 -4.71 -15.39 -28.59
N TYR A 639 -5.84 -14.71 -28.51
CA TYR A 639 -5.95 -13.29 -28.88
C TYR A 639 -6.81 -12.51 -27.91
N HIS A 640 -6.40 -11.27 -27.65
CA HIS A 640 -7.13 -10.27 -26.90
C HIS A 640 -7.80 -9.29 -27.87
N PRO A 641 -9.07 -8.93 -27.71
CA PRO A 641 -9.62 -7.80 -28.45
C PRO A 641 -8.91 -6.52 -28.03
N ARG A 642 -8.60 -5.65 -29.00
CA ARG A 642 -8.00 -4.35 -28.69
C ARG A 642 -9.02 -3.48 -27.96
N ILE A 643 -8.64 -2.87 -26.84
CA ILE A 643 -9.57 -2.16 -25.95
C ILE A 643 -10.36 -1.04 -26.64
N ALA A 644 -9.74 -0.25 -27.47
CA ALA A 644 -10.42 0.78 -28.27
C ALA A 644 -10.57 0.36 -29.73
N GLY A 645 -10.76 -0.93 -30.00
CA GLY A 645 -10.85 -1.48 -31.37
C GLY A 645 -11.94 -0.85 -32.23
N GLY A 646 -13.07 -0.46 -31.63
CA GLY A 646 -14.16 0.22 -32.32
C GLY A 646 -13.81 1.60 -32.92
N SER A 647 -12.68 2.20 -32.52
CA SER A 647 -12.24 3.49 -33.08
C SER A 647 -11.28 3.35 -34.27
N THR A 648 -10.85 2.14 -34.63
CA THR A 648 -9.87 1.88 -35.69
C THR A 648 -10.46 2.08 -37.11
N HIS A 649 -9.59 2.34 -38.08
CA HIS A 649 -9.98 2.30 -39.49
C HIS A 649 -10.40 0.89 -39.91
N SER A 650 -9.69 -0.13 -39.42
CA SER A 650 -10.03 -1.54 -39.64
C SER A 650 -11.45 -1.87 -39.17
N TYR A 651 -11.89 -1.40 -38.01
CA TYR A 651 -13.26 -1.63 -37.51
C TYR A 651 -14.32 -0.96 -38.40
N ARG A 652 -14.12 0.31 -38.76
CA ARG A 652 -15.09 1.09 -39.56
C ARG A 652 -15.34 0.47 -40.93
N ARG A 653 -14.42 -0.33 -41.44
CA ARG A 653 -14.49 -1.04 -42.72
C ARG A 653 -15.16 -2.41 -42.65
N LEU A 654 -15.45 -2.89 -41.44
CA LEU A 654 -16.16 -4.15 -41.24
C LEU A 654 -17.62 -4.02 -41.68
N PRO A 655 -18.21 -5.08 -42.25
CA PRO A 655 -19.65 -5.17 -42.41
C PRO A 655 -20.38 -5.02 -41.05
N ALA A 656 -21.57 -4.45 -41.06
CA ALA A 656 -22.31 -4.15 -39.81
C ALA A 656 -22.43 -5.36 -38.88
N TRP A 657 -22.67 -6.56 -39.39
CA TRP A 657 -22.79 -7.77 -38.61
C TRP A 657 -21.48 -8.15 -37.87
N LEU A 658 -20.30 -7.87 -38.47
CA LEU A 658 -19.00 -8.08 -37.85
C LEU A 658 -18.69 -6.98 -36.81
N GLN A 659 -19.14 -5.74 -37.07
CA GLN A 659 -19.02 -4.68 -36.07
C GLN A 659 -19.83 -5.02 -34.81
N GLU A 660 -21.06 -5.52 -34.98
CA GLU A 660 -21.88 -6.00 -33.86
C GLU A 660 -21.25 -7.22 -33.15
N ALA A 661 -20.70 -8.17 -33.93
CA ALA A 661 -19.99 -9.33 -33.36
C ALA A 661 -18.78 -8.90 -32.53
N PHE A 662 -17.98 -7.94 -33.04
CA PHE A 662 -16.85 -7.38 -32.30
C PHE A 662 -17.29 -6.65 -31.03
N ALA A 663 -18.35 -5.85 -31.10
CA ALA A 663 -18.86 -5.13 -29.94
C ALA A 663 -19.32 -6.08 -28.82
N ARG A 664 -20.04 -7.16 -29.16
CA ARG A 664 -20.45 -8.19 -28.18
C ARG A 664 -19.25 -8.91 -27.56
N LEU A 665 -18.29 -9.29 -28.39
CA LEU A 665 -17.05 -9.97 -27.97
C LEU A 665 -16.20 -9.05 -27.07
N HIS A 666 -16.08 -7.79 -27.44
CA HIS A 666 -15.37 -6.77 -26.68
C HIS A 666 -16.01 -6.55 -25.30
N ASP A 667 -17.33 -6.38 -25.26
CA ASP A 667 -18.09 -6.20 -24.04
C ASP A 667 -17.98 -7.43 -23.11
N ASP A 668 -18.12 -8.64 -23.65
CA ASP A 668 -17.90 -9.87 -22.88
C ASP A 668 -16.48 -9.91 -22.29
N PHE A 669 -15.45 -9.61 -23.10
CA PHE A 669 -14.06 -9.70 -22.69
C PHE A 669 -13.70 -8.73 -21.58
N PHE A 670 -14.10 -7.44 -21.69
CA PHE A 670 -13.65 -6.42 -20.76
C PHE A 670 -14.51 -6.32 -19.50
N TYR A 671 -15.78 -6.77 -19.52
CA TYR A 671 -16.72 -6.50 -18.43
C TYR A 671 -17.36 -7.75 -17.81
N ARG A 672 -17.19 -8.96 -18.39
CA ARG A 672 -17.88 -10.18 -17.89
C ARG A 672 -17.01 -11.41 -17.78
N ARG A 673 -16.24 -11.73 -18.84
CA ARG A 673 -15.52 -13.02 -18.99
C ARG A 673 -14.59 -13.36 -17.83
N HIS A 674 -14.00 -12.36 -17.19
CA HIS A 674 -12.87 -12.55 -16.29
C HIS A 674 -13.18 -12.42 -14.81
N ASP A 675 -14.36 -12.00 -14.40
CA ASP A 675 -14.62 -11.55 -13.03
C ASP A 675 -14.25 -12.60 -11.97
N LEU A 676 -14.76 -13.82 -12.10
CA LEU A 676 -14.40 -14.92 -11.20
C LEU A 676 -12.92 -15.31 -11.29
N PHE A 677 -12.37 -15.30 -12.50
CA PHE A 677 -10.97 -15.64 -12.73
C PHE A 677 -10.03 -14.63 -12.08
N TRP A 678 -10.31 -13.34 -12.16
CA TRP A 678 -9.52 -12.29 -11.52
C TRP A 678 -9.67 -12.32 -10.00
N ARG A 679 -10.87 -12.60 -9.48
CA ARG A 679 -11.09 -12.82 -8.06
C ARG A 679 -10.20 -13.96 -7.54
N ASP A 680 -10.24 -15.10 -8.18
CA ASP A 680 -9.45 -16.26 -7.77
C ASP A 680 -7.94 -15.98 -7.88
N SER A 681 -7.52 -15.26 -8.91
CA SER A 681 -6.14 -14.78 -9.06
C SER A 681 -5.69 -13.90 -7.90
N ALA A 682 -6.54 -12.97 -7.45
CA ALA A 682 -6.26 -12.12 -6.29
C ALA A 682 -6.22 -12.92 -4.98
N LEU A 683 -7.16 -13.85 -4.79
CA LEU A 683 -7.24 -14.69 -3.60
C LEU A 683 -6.08 -15.68 -3.45
N ARG A 684 -5.37 -16.00 -4.51
CA ARG A 684 -4.11 -16.74 -4.43
C ARG A 684 -2.95 -15.92 -3.87
N LYS A 685 -2.97 -14.60 -4.01
CA LYS A 685 -1.88 -13.67 -3.71
C LYS A 685 -2.13 -12.89 -2.42
N LEU A 686 -3.20 -12.12 -2.37
CA LEU A 686 -3.47 -11.15 -1.31
C LEU A 686 -3.48 -11.76 0.10
N PRO A 687 -4.12 -12.92 0.38
CA PRO A 687 -4.08 -13.51 1.73
C PRO A 687 -2.65 -13.81 2.22
N VAL A 688 -1.78 -14.30 1.34
CA VAL A 688 -0.38 -14.58 1.68
C VAL A 688 0.37 -13.31 2.03
N LEU A 689 0.09 -12.22 1.33
CA LEU A 689 0.73 -10.92 1.57
C LEU A 689 0.21 -10.25 2.84
N LEU A 690 -1.10 -10.27 3.04
CA LEU A 690 -1.75 -9.69 4.23
C LEU A 690 -1.30 -10.37 5.53
N THR A 691 -1.02 -11.69 5.48
CA THR A 691 -0.53 -12.43 6.64
C THR A 691 0.99 -12.38 6.83
N ALA A 692 1.72 -11.71 5.93
CA ALA A 692 3.17 -11.57 6.04
C ALA A 692 3.58 -10.61 7.16
N THR A 693 2.77 -9.59 7.44
CA THR A 693 3.04 -8.57 8.48
C THR A 693 1.75 -8.18 9.19
N ASP A 694 1.90 -7.42 10.28
CA ASP A 694 0.78 -6.86 11.03
C ASP A 694 0.42 -5.42 10.56
N MET A 695 0.87 -4.97 9.38
CA MET A 695 0.50 -3.67 8.83
C MET A 695 -0.92 -3.68 8.27
N LEU A 696 -1.66 -2.58 8.46
CA LEU A 696 -2.98 -2.39 7.86
C LEU A 696 -2.85 -2.11 6.36
N ALA A 697 -3.50 -2.91 5.53
CA ALA A 697 -3.50 -2.74 4.08
C ALA A 697 -4.59 -1.75 3.62
N CYS A 698 -4.20 -0.81 2.77
CA CYS A 698 -5.09 0.08 2.04
C CYS A 698 -4.79 -0.09 0.55
N GLY A 699 -5.80 -0.23 -0.30
CA GLY A 699 -5.62 -0.36 -1.74
C GLY A 699 -5.93 0.96 -2.44
N GLU A 700 -5.14 1.31 -3.45
CA GLU A 700 -5.53 2.30 -4.43
C GLU A 700 -6.29 1.57 -5.54
N ASP A 701 -7.61 1.72 -5.55
CA ASP A 701 -8.57 1.04 -6.41
C ASP A 701 -9.31 2.05 -7.31
N LEU A 702 -8.55 2.86 -8.04
CA LEU A 702 -9.04 3.84 -9.01
C LEU A 702 -8.94 3.32 -10.45
N GLY A 703 -9.72 3.92 -11.36
CA GLY A 703 -9.75 3.61 -12.79
C GLY A 703 -10.80 2.57 -13.18
N MET A 704 -10.49 1.67 -14.11
CA MET A 704 -11.41 0.62 -14.58
C MET A 704 -11.46 -0.54 -13.58
N ILE A 705 -12.42 -0.51 -12.65
CA ILE A 705 -12.53 -1.44 -11.53
C ILE A 705 -13.42 -2.64 -11.92
N PRO A 706 -12.93 -3.90 -11.92
CA PRO A 706 -13.78 -5.09 -12.07
C PRO A 706 -14.74 -5.26 -10.89
N ASP A 707 -15.92 -5.84 -11.13
CA ASP A 707 -16.97 -6.02 -10.12
C ASP A 707 -16.51 -6.86 -8.91
N CYS A 708 -15.59 -7.81 -9.12
CA CYS A 708 -15.04 -8.65 -8.05
C CYS A 708 -14.13 -7.90 -7.06
N VAL A 709 -13.60 -6.73 -7.39
CA VAL A 709 -12.60 -6.02 -6.58
C VAL A 709 -13.17 -5.49 -5.26
N PRO A 710 -14.27 -4.71 -5.24
CA PRO A 710 -14.79 -4.15 -3.99
C PRO A 710 -15.18 -5.24 -2.98
N GLU A 711 -15.82 -6.32 -3.44
CA GLU A 711 -16.20 -7.43 -2.58
C GLU A 711 -14.97 -8.16 -2.01
N THR A 712 -13.96 -8.42 -2.85
CA THR A 712 -12.72 -9.08 -2.43
C THR A 712 -11.97 -8.22 -1.41
N MET A 713 -11.85 -6.91 -1.65
CA MET A 713 -11.20 -6.00 -0.70
C MET A 713 -11.95 -5.96 0.64
N ARG A 714 -13.27 -5.87 0.61
CA ARG A 714 -14.09 -5.90 1.83
C ARG A 714 -13.93 -7.22 2.61
N MET A 715 -13.94 -8.36 1.92
CA MET A 715 -13.74 -9.69 2.51
C MET A 715 -12.36 -9.80 3.17
N LEU A 716 -11.33 -9.23 2.56
CA LEU A 716 -9.95 -9.24 3.05
C LEU A 716 -9.63 -8.08 4.00
N GLN A 717 -10.62 -7.22 4.32
CA GLN A 717 -10.47 -6.02 5.14
C GLN A 717 -9.35 -5.07 4.64
N ILE A 718 -9.19 -4.99 3.33
CA ILE A 718 -8.34 -3.99 2.68
C ILE A 718 -9.16 -2.72 2.52
N LEU A 719 -8.67 -1.59 3.05
CA LEU A 719 -9.36 -0.31 2.92
C LEU A 719 -9.33 0.17 1.47
N SER A 720 -10.49 0.54 0.91
CA SER A 720 -10.59 1.18 -0.41
C SER A 720 -10.16 2.65 -0.37
N LEU A 721 -9.96 3.26 -1.52
CA LEU A 721 -9.72 4.71 -1.66
C LEU A 721 -10.97 5.38 -2.24
N GLU A 722 -11.51 6.36 -1.52
CA GLU A 722 -12.71 7.09 -1.94
C GLU A 722 -12.37 8.57 -2.20
N ILE A 723 -12.61 8.99 -3.44
CA ILE A 723 -12.37 10.37 -3.90
C ILE A 723 -13.67 10.96 -4.44
N GLN A 724 -14.13 12.07 -3.87
CA GLN A 724 -15.41 12.67 -4.20
C GLN A 724 -15.55 13.03 -5.68
N ARG A 725 -14.47 13.50 -6.30
CA ARG A 725 -14.40 13.88 -7.73
C ARG A 725 -14.24 12.69 -8.69
N MET A 726 -14.06 11.49 -8.15
CA MET A 726 -13.89 10.26 -8.91
C MET A 726 -14.83 9.17 -8.39
N PRO A 727 -16.15 9.31 -8.64
CA PRO A 727 -17.12 8.33 -8.16
C PRO A 727 -16.89 6.96 -8.80
N LYS A 728 -16.99 5.91 -8.01
CA LYS A 728 -16.93 4.52 -8.49
C LYS A 728 -18.27 4.04 -9.04
N THR A 729 -19.35 4.78 -8.76
CA THR A 729 -20.70 4.48 -9.28
C THR A 729 -20.83 4.97 -10.71
N ALA A 730 -21.17 4.07 -11.61
CA ALA A 730 -21.38 4.41 -13.02
C ALA A 730 -22.46 5.48 -13.18
N GLY A 731 -22.19 6.49 -14.02
CA GLY A 731 -23.10 7.60 -14.30
C GLY A 731 -23.18 8.69 -13.25
N ALA A 732 -22.55 8.52 -12.07
CA ALA A 732 -22.46 9.58 -11.07
C ALA A 732 -21.38 10.60 -11.48
N SER A 733 -21.63 11.90 -11.28
CA SER A 733 -20.64 12.95 -11.50
C SER A 733 -19.74 13.16 -10.29
N PHE A 734 -20.28 12.97 -9.09
CA PHE A 734 -19.60 13.10 -7.82
C PHE A 734 -20.06 12.01 -6.86
N ALA A 735 -19.17 11.57 -5.99
CA ALA A 735 -19.52 10.65 -4.92
C ALA A 735 -20.11 11.42 -3.73
N SER A 736 -21.08 10.82 -3.06
CA SER A 736 -21.58 11.32 -1.79
C SER A 736 -20.63 10.87 -0.67
N THR A 737 -20.03 11.81 0.04
CA THR A 737 -19.14 11.48 1.17
C THR A 737 -19.88 10.78 2.32
N ALA A 738 -21.20 10.96 2.43
CA ALA A 738 -22.03 10.30 3.44
C ALA A 738 -22.22 8.80 3.18
N ASP A 739 -22.06 8.38 1.92
CA ASP A 739 -22.27 6.99 1.49
C ASP A 739 -20.96 6.17 1.43
N TYR A 740 -19.83 6.74 1.83
CA TYR A 740 -18.57 6.03 1.85
C TYR A 740 -18.60 4.81 2.76
N PRO A 741 -18.01 3.69 2.36
CA PRO A 741 -17.90 2.53 3.25
C PRO A 741 -17.01 2.86 4.46
N TYR A 742 -17.25 2.16 5.57
CA TYR A 742 -16.41 2.37 6.76
C TYR A 742 -14.95 1.96 6.53
N LEU A 743 -14.73 0.80 5.88
CA LEU A 743 -13.38 0.31 5.58
C LEU A 743 -12.80 1.02 4.35
N CYS A 744 -12.59 2.32 4.45
CA CYS A 744 -11.94 3.10 3.39
C CYS A 744 -11.08 4.22 3.94
N VAL A 745 -10.23 4.72 3.05
CA VAL A 745 -9.53 6.00 3.16
C VAL A 745 -10.25 6.97 2.24
N CYS A 746 -10.78 8.07 2.74
CA CYS A 746 -11.29 9.15 1.90
C CYS A 746 -10.29 10.31 1.83
N SER A 747 -10.25 10.96 0.68
CA SER A 747 -9.39 12.13 0.44
C SER A 747 -10.05 13.11 -0.53
N THR A 748 -9.68 14.37 -0.44
CA THR A 748 -10.08 15.43 -1.38
C THR A 748 -9.38 15.30 -2.72
N SER A 749 -8.12 14.87 -2.70
CA SER A 749 -7.27 14.62 -3.87
C SER A 749 -6.16 13.63 -3.52
N THR A 750 -5.39 13.24 -4.51
CA THR A 750 -4.14 12.47 -4.35
C THR A 750 -2.98 13.23 -4.95
N HIS A 751 -1.76 12.71 -4.80
CA HIS A 751 -0.57 13.26 -5.45
C HIS A 751 -0.64 13.22 -7.00
N ASP A 752 -1.50 12.38 -7.57
CA ASP A 752 -1.74 12.25 -9.03
C ASP A 752 -2.90 13.13 -9.52
N MET A 753 -3.53 13.87 -8.62
CA MET A 753 -4.65 14.73 -8.94
C MET A 753 -4.32 16.19 -8.62
N THR A 754 -5.00 17.08 -9.32
CA THR A 754 -4.92 18.51 -9.03
C THR A 754 -5.46 18.80 -7.63
N PRO A 755 -4.74 19.50 -6.73
CA PRO A 755 -5.27 19.97 -5.44
C PRO A 755 -6.54 20.80 -5.59
N LEU A 756 -7.35 20.93 -4.55
CA LEU A 756 -8.69 21.56 -4.62
C LEU A 756 -8.69 22.94 -5.30
N ARG A 757 -7.73 23.80 -4.98
CA ARG A 757 -7.68 25.17 -5.49
C ARG A 757 -7.36 25.23 -6.98
N ALA A 758 -6.38 24.44 -7.43
CA ALA A 758 -6.02 24.36 -8.83
C ALA A 758 -7.12 23.68 -9.66
N TRP A 759 -7.72 22.60 -9.14
CA TRP A 759 -8.88 21.96 -9.77
C TRP A 759 -10.07 22.90 -9.95
N TRP A 760 -10.33 23.79 -8.99
CA TRP A 760 -11.42 24.76 -9.07
C TRP A 760 -11.30 25.69 -10.27
N ARG A 761 -10.07 26.04 -10.65
CA ARG A 761 -9.77 26.87 -11.82
C ARG A 761 -9.75 26.07 -13.12
N GLU A 762 -9.18 24.87 -13.10
CA GLU A 762 -8.89 24.04 -14.27
C GLU A 762 -10.17 23.52 -14.95
N GLU A 763 -11.11 23.06 -14.16
CA GLU A 763 -12.32 22.39 -14.66
C GLU A 763 -13.60 23.18 -14.35
N ARG A 764 -13.66 24.42 -14.80
CA ARG A 764 -14.72 25.38 -14.43
C ARG A 764 -16.13 24.82 -14.55
N THR A 765 -16.48 24.15 -15.66
CA THR A 765 -17.80 23.56 -15.88
C THR A 765 -18.14 22.48 -14.84
N VAL A 766 -17.15 21.69 -14.44
CA VAL A 766 -17.31 20.63 -13.44
C VAL A 766 -17.46 21.25 -12.05
N THR A 767 -16.66 22.27 -11.71
CA THR A 767 -16.71 22.93 -10.41
C THR A 767 -17.97 23.76 -10.22
N GLU A 768 -18.53 24.36 -11.29
CA GLU A 768 -19.85 24.99 -11.24
C GLU A 768 -20.96 23.99 -10.89
N ARG A 769 -20.94 22.82 -11.52
CA ARG A 769 -21.86 21.74 -11.15
C ARG A 769 -21.64 21.27 -9.73
N PHE A 770 -20.40 21.10 -9.30
CA PHE A 770 -20.08 20.71 -7.93
C PHE A 770 -20.60 21.72 -6.92
N TYR A 771 -20.42 23.01 -7.19
CA TYR A 771 -20.94 24.09 -6.35
C TYR A 771 -22.46 24.03 -6.19
N ARG A 772 -23.20 23.72 -7.28
CA ARG A 772 -24.67 23.65 -7.27
C ARG A 772 -25.18 22.33 -6.68
N GLU A 773 -24.66 21.22 -7.14
CA GLU A 773 -25.21 19.88 -6.85
C GLU A 773 -24.72 19.36 -5.50
N VAL A 774 -23.46 19.62 -5.13
CA VAL A 774 -22.84 19.06 -3.94
C VAL A 774 -22.79 20.05 -2.78
N LEU A 775 -22.37 21.29 -3.03
CA LEU A 775 -22.29 22.30 -1.98
C LEU A 775 -23.61 23.06 -1.79
N HIS A 776 -24.58 22.88 -2.66
CA HIS A 776 -25.86 23.57 -2.69
C HIS A 776 -25.72 25.10 -2.67
N GLY A 777 -24.70 25.59 -3.36
CA GLY A 777 -24.38 27.00 -3.41
C GLY A 777 -25.38 27.81 -4.23
N GLU A 778 -25.74 28.99 -3.75
CA GLU A 778 -26.62 29.95 -4.41
C GLU A 778 -25.81 31.14 -4.98
N GLY A 779 -26.37 31.87 -5.95
CA GLY A 779 -25.71 33.02 -6.54
C GLY A 779 -24.57 32.68 -7.53
N PRO A 780 -23.71 33.64 -7.88
CA PRO A 780 -22.58 33.40 -8.77
C PRO A 780 -21.54 32.47 -8.13
N VAL A 781 -20.99 31.57 -8.94
CA VAL A 781 -19.94 30.65 -8.48
C VAL A 781 -18.63 31.43 -8.36
N PRO A 782 -17.95 31.38 -7.19
CA PRO A 782 -16.67 32.06 -7.00
C PRO A 782 -15.64 31.65 -8.04
N GLU A 783 -14.84 32.60 -8.52
CA GLU A 783 -13.77 32.32 -9.48
C GLU A 783 -12.66 31.46 -8.87
N GLU A 784 -12.38 31.69 -7.60
CA GLU A 784 -11.39 30.96 -6.82
C GLU A 784 -12.07 29.99 -5.84
N CYS A 785 -11.36 28.94 -5.47
CA CYS A 785 -11.73 28.12 -4.33
C CYS A 785 -11.34 28.87 -3.05
N GLU A 786 -12.27 29.69 -2.58
CA GLU A 786 -12.08 30.51 -1.40
C GLU A 786 -11.89 29.66 -0.13
N PRO A 787 -11.23 30.17 0.92
CA PRO A 787 -10.99 29.41 2.15
C PRO A 787 -12.23 28.74 2.74
N TRP A 788 -13.37 29.42 2.71
CA TRP A 788 -14.64 28.87 3.21
C TRP A 788 -15.16 27.71 2.36
N LEU A 789 -14.90 27.72 1.04
CA LEU A 789 -15.25 26.59 0.16
C LEU A 789 -14.36 25.39 0.46
N CYS A 790 -13.06 25.60 0.55
CA CYS A 790 -12.11 24.55 0.93
C CYS A 790 -12.49 23.95 2.28
N ARG A 791 -12.79 24.78 3.26
CA ARG A 791 -13.25 24.36 4.58
C ARG A 791 -14.51 23.51 4.51
N ARG A 792 -15.52 23.92 3.74
CA ARG A 792 -16.77 23.16 3.57
C ARG A 792 -16.51 21.77 2.97
N ILE A 793 -15.65 21.69 1.96
CA ILE A 793 -15.28 20.41 1.34
C ILE A 793 -14.55 19.50 2.33
N VAL A 794 -13.61 20.04 3.10
CA VAL A 794 -12.89 19.31 4.15
C VAL A 794 -13.85 18.82 5.24
N GLU A 795 -14.78 19.66 5.70
CA GLU A 795 -15.81 19.27 6.68
C GLU A 795 -16.64 18.08 6.21
N MET A 796 -17.03 18.03 4.92
CA MET A 796 -17.76 16.91 4.35
C MET A 796 -16.97 15.60 4.42
N HIS A 797 -15.65 15.64 4.15
CA HIS A 797 -14.79 14.47 4.26
C HIS A 797 -14.59 14.03 5.71
N LEU A 798 -14.42 14.99 6.63
CA LEU A 798 -14.32 14.70 8.06
C LEU A 798 -15.62 14.09 8.62
N ALA A 799 -16.76 14.55 8.15
CA ALA A 799 -18.07 14.04 8.57
C ALA A 799 -18.39 12.64 8.01
N SER A 800 -17.66 12.19 6.97
CA SER A 800 -17.91 10.89 6.32
C SER A 800 -17.76 9.70 7.28
N PRO A 801 -18.40 8.55 7.00
CA PRO A 801 -18.23 7.33 7.79
C PRO A 801 -16.87 6.64 7.59
N ALA A 802 -16.05 7.08 6.64
CA ALA A 802 -14.74 6.50 6.33
C ALA A 802 -13.85 6.34 7.58
N MET A 803 -13.14 5.23 7.69
CA MET A 803 -12.21 4.98 8.80
C MET A 803 -11.11 6.06 8.85
N PHE A 804 -10.52 6.37 7.71
CA PHE A 804 -9.51 7.42 7.58
C PHE A 804 -9.99 8.55 6.66
N ALA A 805 -9.87 9.79 7.11
CA ALA A 805 -9.89 10.97 6.25
C ALA A 805 -8.47 11.51 6.19
N ILE A 806 -7.73 11.13 5.13
CA ILE A 806 -6.33 11.52 4.94
C ILE A 806 -6.28 12.50 3.78
N LEU A 807 -6.06 13.77 4.09
CA LEU A 807 -6.08 14.85 3.10
C LEU A 807 -4.65 15.32 2.78
N PRO A 808 -4.38 15.76 1.56
CA PRO A 808 -3.11 16.42 1.23
C PRO A 808 -2.88 17.65 2.12
N LEU A 809 -1.62 17.90 2.49
CA LEU A 809 -1.27 19.09 3.27
C LEU A 809 -1.73 20.38 2.57
N GLN A 810 -1.64 20.43 1.25
CA GLN A 810 -2.08 21.57 0.44
C GLN A 810 -3.58 21.88 0.66
N ASP A 811 -4.41 20.86 0.72
CA ASP A 811 -5.86 21.03 0.89
C ASP A 811 -6.23 21.41 2.33
N TRP A 812 -5.44 21.01 3.33
CA TRP A 812 -5.54 21.57 4.69
C TRP A 812 -5.20 23.06 4.71
N LEU A 813 -4.06 23.46 4.13
CA LEU A 813 -3.62 24.84 4.09
C LEU A 813 -4.54 25.74 3.26
N ALA A 814 -5.25 25.18 2.27
CA ALA A 814 -6.21 25.90 1.43
C ALA A 814 -7.36 26.55 2.21
N MET A 815 -7.64 26.08 3.43
CA MET A 815 -8.69 26.65 4.31
C MET A 815 -8.32 27.98 4.96
N ASP A 816 -7.06 28.42 4.87
CA ASP A 816 -6.55 29.62 5.50
C ASP A 816 -5.91 30.57 4.48
N GLU A 817 -6.33 31.83 4.48
CA GLU A 817 -5.86 32.86 3.53
C GLU A 817 -4.36 33.18 3.68
N GLY A 818 -3.86 33.11 4.91
CA GLY A 818 -2.46 33.46 5.21
C GLY A 818 -1.49 32.29 5.00
N LEU A 819 -1.99 31.05 5.04
CA LEU A 819 -1.15 29.84 4.97
C LEU A 819 -1.19 29.17 3.61
N ARG A 820 -2.20 29.43 2.78
CA ARG A 820 -2.28 28.83 1.43
C ARG A 820 -1.21 29.41 0.50
N ALA A 821 -0.70 28.63 -0.43
CA ALA A 821 0.25 29.12 -1.42
C ALA A 821 -0.38 30.22 -2.29
N ALA A 822 0.43 31.21 -2.69
CA ALA A 822 -0.04 32.29 -3.56
C ALA A 822 -0.52 31.79 -4.92
N ASP A 823 0.17 30.80 -5.47
CA ASP A 823 -0.13 30.16 -6.76
C ASP A 823 -0.50 28.70 -6.56
N PRO A 824 -1.78 28.31 -6.77
CA PRO A 824 -2.23 26.95 -6.57
C PRO A 824 -1.64 25.93 -7.56
N GLU A 825 -1.17 26.37 -8.73
CA GLU A 825 -0.54 25.45 -9.71
C GLU A 825 0.81 24.92 -9.22
N LYS A 826 1.49 25.68 -8.36
CA LYS A 826 2.75 25.25 -7.74
C LYS A 826 2.57 24.21 -6.63
N GLU A 827 1.34 23.92 -6.24
CA GLU A 827 1.01 22.92 -5.24
C GLU A 827 0.89 21.51 -5.84
N ARG A 828 0.95 21.36 -7.17
CA ARG A 828 0.87 20.06 -7.84
C ARG A 828 2.13 19.24 -7.57
N ILE A 829 1.92 17.98 -7.17
CA ILE A 829 3.01 17.02 -6.91
C ILE A 829 3.34 16.28 -8.21
N ASN A 830 2.32 15.81 -8.92
CA ASN A 830 2.44 15.11 -10.18
C ASN A 830 1.43 15.60 -11.22
N VAL A 831 1.75 15.40 -12.50
CA VAL A 831 0.85 15.56 -13.64
C VAL A 831 0.94 14.30 -14.50
N PRO A 832 0.07 13.30 -14.28
CA PRO A 832 0.17 11.97 -14.93
C PRO A 832 0.14 12.01 -16.46
N ALA A 833 -0.48 13.04 -17.05
CA ALA A 833 -0.53 13.25 -18.49
C ALA A 833 0.83 13.63 -19.12
N ILE A 834 1.80 14.05 -18.30
CA ILE A 834 3.15 14.43 -18.75
C ILE A 834 4.08 13.24 -18.52
N PRO A 835 4.50 12.53 -19.58
CA PRO A 835 5.54 11.52 -19.47
C PRO A 835 6.82 12.15 -18.92
N ARG A 836 7.47 11.53 -17.95
CA ARG A 836 8.68 12.08 -17.31
C ARG A 836 8.42 13.43 -16.64
N TYR A 837 7.51 13.46 -15.68
CA TYR A 837 7.26 14.65 -14.86
C TYR A 837 8.37 14.80 -13.80
N TYR A 838 8.80 16.05 -13.54
CA TYR A 838 9.78 16.35 -12.50
C TYR A 838 9.09 16.51 -11.16
N TRP A 839 9.27 15.58 -10.22
CA TRP A 839 8.69 15.56 -8.88
C TRP A 839 9.49 16.48 -7.94
N ARG A 840 9.21 17.77 -8.00
CA ARG A 840 9.99 18.82 -7.32
C ARG A 840 9.18 19.68 -6.35
N TYR A 841 7.90 19.34 -6.14
CA TYR A 841 7.04 20.07 -5.23
C TYR A 841 7.69 20.17 -3.85
N ARG A 842 7.71 21.37 -3.29
CA ARG A 842 8.20 21.66 -1.96
C ARG A 842 7.24 22.60 -1.25
N MET A 843 6.87 22.32 0.00
CA MET A 843 6.01 23.19 0.77
C MET A 843 6.65 24.58 0.91
N HIS A 844 5.85 25.62 0.77
CA HIS A 844 6.32 27.01 0.79
C HIS A 844 6.57 27.52 2.22
N LEU A 845 5.87 26.94 3.21
CA LEU A 845 6.06 27.17 4.64
C LEU A 845 7.08 26.21 5.21
N THR A 846 7.73 26.58 6.33
CA THR A 846 8.47 25.63 7.14
C THR A 846 7.54 24.92 8.13
N LEU A 847 7.92 23.74 8.59
CA LEU A 847 7.17 23.01 9.60
C LEU A 847 7.10 23.76 10.93
N GLU A 848 8.13 24.57 11.24
CA GLU A 848 8.12 25.45 12.41
C GLU A 848 7.05 26.55 12.26
N GLN A 849 6.93 27.19 11.10
CA GLN A 849 5.87 28.16 10.83
C GLN A 849 4.48 27.52 10.93
N LEU A 850 4.34 26.29 10.47
CA LEU A 850 3.08 25.56 10.58
C LEU A 850 2.72 25.24 12.04
N LEU A 851 3.70 24.89 12.87
CA LEU A 851 3.51 24.70 14.30
C LEU A 851 3.16 26.03 15.04
N GLU A 852 3.73 27.14 14.59
CA GLU A 852 3.51 28.50 15.13
C GLU A 852 2.14 29.09 14.71
N ALA A 853 1.41 28.48 13.76
CA ALA A 853 0.11 28.96 13.27
C ALA A 853 -1.05 28.60 14.23
N GLU A 854 -1.07 29.19 15.43
CA GLU A 854 -1.96 28.80 16.54
C GLU A 854 -3.46 28.83 16.17
N ASP A 855 -3.94 29.91 15.53
CA ASP A 855 -5.37 30.06 15.16
C ASP A 855 -5.81 28.96 14.17
N PHE A 856 -4.98 28.70 13.17
CA PHE A 856 -5.22 27.63 12.19
C PHE A 856 -5.22 26.25 12.87
N ASN A 857 -4.23 25.99 13.71
CA ASN A 857 -4.08 24.72 14.40
C ASN A 857 -5.23 24.47 15.38
N THR A 858 -5.72 25.49 16.06
CA THR A 858 -6.91 25.42 16.91
C THR A 858 -8.15 25.11 16.08
N THR A 859 -8.36 25.84 14.98
CA THR A 859 -9.48 25.60 14.07
C THR A 859 -9.49 24.15 13.57
N LEU A 860 -8.34 23.63 13.16
CA LEU A 860 -8.21 22.26 12.67
C LEU A 860 -8.48 21.22 13.77
N CYS A 861 -7.95 21.48 14.97
CA CYS A 861 -8.21 20.64 16.16
C CYS A 861 -9.70 20.54 16.45
N ASP A 862 -10.41 21.68 16.43
CA ASP A 862 -11.87 21.73 16.71
C ASP A 862 -12.67 21.02 15.60
N MET A 863 -12.35 21.23 14.33
CA MET A 863 -13.01 20.53 13.22
C MET A 863 -12.87 19.01 13.33
N ILE A 864 -11.69 18.53 13.66
CA ILE A 864 -11.44 17.08 13.85
C ILE A 864 -12.20 16.56 15.07
N ALA A 865 -12.18 17.28 16.19
CA ALA A 865 -12.90 16.92 17.40
C ALA A 865 -14.42 16.82 17.16
N VAL A 866 -15.01 17.83 16.52
CA VAL A 866 -16.47 17.88 16.21
C VAL A 866 -16.86 16.74 15.26
N SER A 867 -16.00 16.34 14.35
CA SER A 867 -16.26 15.22 13.44
C SER A 867 -16.26 13.85 14.12
N GLY A 868 -15.84 13.76 15.39
CA GLY A 868 -15.69 12.52 16.15
C GLY A 868 -14.53 11.66 15.67
N ARG A 869 -13.54 12.25 15.00
CA ARG A 869 -12.29 11.61 14.62
C ARG A 869 -11.22 11.89 15.68
N ASN A 870 -10.80 10.85 16.38
CA ASN A 870 -9.86 11.01 17.51
C ASN A 870 -8.69 10.03 17.39
#